data_a92a448bda7391c6f2c3e2c97d0a45bc
#
_entry.id   a92a448bda7391c6f2c3e2c97d0a45bc
#
_cell.length_a   1.000
_cell.length_b   1.000
_cell.length_c   1.000
_cell.angle_alpha   90.00
_cell.angle_beta   90.00
_cell.angle_gamma   90.00
#
_symmetry.space_group_name_H-M   'P 1'
#
loop_
_entity.id
_entity.type
_entity.pdbx_description
1 polymer ?
#
loop_
_entity_poly.entity_id
_entity_poly.type
_entity_poly.pdbx_seq_one_letter_code
_entity_poly.pdbx_strand_id
1 'polypeptide(L)'
;MKSLNKQNTKGVFRKGIPMKTIKFRLSALLLILVMLLTVLVGCNNPTENPPAGEVVQIKTTIHEIAKHGNLILYMYGSELFDKGFEHGDVVEIAIGEKKWDVPLCTSYSDVDNGEVVLRATSATDGVVLAINMGDFATTAGIATKTAIEEDPGYRWDYLMESPIEITITMKEEGGYREEWLIRQLVRTNERSDYANLSDEAFANFREINTTGIGKGVLYRSSSPINPALGRNTYADKAAENAGIMTIVNLADPSNTYEGTENTYYSTCQVVYVNLGMDFLSEATSNGIAEGMRYIINNNGPYLIHCNEGKDRAGFISSLLECLMGASMDEVIDDYMLTYYNYYGVEEGSEKYDAIVKNNLIKVLNTTFKVDDVYKADLAAEAAAFLMEDAGLTADEVAALKGKLTITLQEIYDVCQTDALLKNHESVYIRNGMDGEFWLETYLTKDYTYDHMPDEEFPYVKFMTDDACYRYDSGNFLRYWFITTDGVGDFANERAESYEALILGEDILEDIIESVEIKDGRIIVTSVLSSKNLEAWVEFGVTAGKYEYVLDAKTREMISISIEYIYEDGSVSSSIIELSYDAEEPEMLKKLLGYVNQTENLRNVTVVSNPGTDKEESKSIQAPKGLIIGFEYDDGLEYAPEFYTDPACTKAYDPYANTDSDITIYVKWGE
;
A
#
# COMPACT_ATOMS: atom_id res chain seq x y z
N MET A 1 20.49 -59.30 11.22
CA MET A 1 19.79 -60.57 11.59
C MET A 1 18.41 -60.21 12.12
N LYS A 2 17.39 -60.67 11.41
CA LYS A 2 16.10 -61.17 11.84
C LYS A 2 15.36 -60.36 12.91
N SER A 3 14.26 -59.79 12.67
CA SER A 3 12.99 -60.20 12.07
C SER A 3 11.85 -60.18 13.10
N LEU A 4 10.73 -59.66 12.65
CA LEU A 4 9.33 -60.07 12.89
C LEU A 4 8.60 -59.41 14.09
N ASN A 5 7.69 -58.55 13.77
CA ASN A 5 6.28 -58.76 13.40
C ASN A 5 5.31 -58.93 14.59
N LYS A 6 4.33 -58.13 14.63
CA LYS A 6 2.85 -58.28 14.59
C LYS A 6 2.10 -57.35 15.53
N GLN A 7 1.31 -56.48 14.92
CA GLN A 7 -0.17 -56.47 14.94
C GLN A 7 -0.86 -56.37 16.32
N ASN A 8 -1.62 -55.30 16.57
CA ASN A 8 -3.06 -55.22 16.36
C ASN A 8 -3.68 -53.91 16.94
N THR A 9 -4.33 -53.16 16.11
CA THR A 9 -5.76 -52.83 15.98
C THR A 9 -6.46 -52.09 17.11
N LYS A 10 -7.10 -51.00 16.64
CA LYS A 10 -8.41 -50.43 16.99
C LYS A 10 -8.45 -49.25 17.97
N GLY A 11 -8.98 -48.17 17.42
CA GLY A 11 -9.63 -47.12 18.19
C GLY A 11 -9.82 -45.83 17.43
N VAL A 12 -10.58 -45.83 16.29
CA VAL A 12 -11.03 -44.63 15.62
C VAL A 12 -12.18 -44.03 16.43
N PHE A 13 -11.94 -42.95 17.15
CA PHE A 13 -13.01 -42.08 17.63
C PHE A 13 -13.22 -40.92 16.63
N ARG A 14 -14.26 -41.05 15.81
CA ARG A 14 -14.85 -39.94 15.05
C ARG A 14 -15.50 -38.98 16.05
N LYS A 15 -14.94 -37.81 16.24
CA LYS A 15 -15.66 -36.67 16.83
C LYS A 15 -16.69 -36.16 15.81
N GLY A 16 -17.97 -36.31 16.19
CA GLY A 16 -19.08 -35.84 15.37
C GLY A 16 -19.12 -34.32 15.25
N ILE A 17 -19.38 -33.86 14.04
CA ILE A 17 -19.63 -32.45 13.71
C ILE A 17 -20.94 -32.05 14.41
N PRO A 18 -21.02 -30.88 15.10
CA PRO A 18 -22.22 -30.47 15.80
C PRO A 18 -23.39 -30.25 14.84
N MET A 19 -24.53 -30.80 15.19
CA MET A 19 -25.77 -30.88 14.39
C MET A 19 -26.34 -29.50 13.92
N LYS A 20 -25.85 -28.38 14.43
CA LYS A 20 -26.26 -27.02 13.99
C LYS A 20 -25.70 -26.61 12.64
N THR A 21 -24.52 -27.07 12.27
CA THR A 21 -23.87 -26.77 10.98
C THR A 21 -24.47 -27.53 9.79
N ILE A 22 -25.04 -28.71 10.06
CA ILE A 22 -25.69 -29.52 9.02
C ILE A 22 -27.03 -28.92 8.61
N LYS A 23 -27.81 -28.36 9.59
CA LYS A 23 -29.09 -27.71 9.27
C LYS A 23 -28.93 -26.45 8.43
N PHE A 24 -27.87 -25.66 8.64
CA PHE A 24 -27.61 -24.44 7.86
C PHE A 24 -27.17 -24.76 6.41
N ARG A 25 -26.36 -25.81 6.24
CA ARG A 25 -25.94 -26.23 4.88
C ARG A 25 -27.07 -26.89 4.08
N LEU A 26 -27.97 -27.63 4.72
CA LEU A 26 -29.16 -28.19 4.06
C LEU A 26 -30.16 -27.10 3.67
N SER A 27 -30.33 -26.07 4.50
CA SER A 27 -31.24 -24.94 4.18
C SER A 27 -30.74 -24.09 3.03
N ALA A 28 -29.41 -23.85 2.96
CA ALA A 28 -28.79 -23.12 1.82
C ALA A 28 -28.88 -23.92 0.52
N LEU A 29 -28.64 -25.25 0.57
CA LEU A 29 -28.79 -26.11 -0.60
C LEU A 29 -30.25 -26.21 -1.07
N LEU A 30 -31.21 -26.23 -0.14
CA LEU A 30 -32.64 -26.23 -0.47
C LEU A 30 -33.10 -24.91 -1.07
N LEU A 31 -32.56 -23.77 -0.64
CA LEU A 31 -32.83 -22.45 -1.23
C LEU A 31 -32.26 -22.35 -2.68
N ILE A 32 -31.03 -22.85 -2.89
CA ILE A 32 -30.44 -22.88 -4.24
C ILE A 32 -31.19 -23.84 -5.15
N LEU A 33 -31.67 -24.98 -4.63
CA LEU A 33 -32.50 -25.92 -5.40
C LEU A 33 -33.90 -25.36 -5.71
N VAL A 34 -34.49 -24.57 -4.80
CA VAL A 34 -35.76 -23.87 -5.04
C VAL A 34 -35.60 -22.73 -6.02
N MET A 35 -34.50 -21.97 -5.97
CA MET A 35 -34.19 -20.96 -7.00
C MET A 35 -33.91 -21.58 -8.36
N LEU A 36 -33.22 -22.72 -8.44
CA LEU A 36 -33.01 -23.46 -9.68
C LEU A 36 -34.30 -24.07 -10.22
N LEU A 37 -35.22 -24.53 -9.37
CA LEU A 37 -36.53 -25.04 -9.77
C LEU A 37 -37.52 -23.94 -10.22
N THR A 38 -37.41 -22.71 -9.64
CA THR A 38 -38.21 -21.56 -10.12
C THR A 38 -37.76 -21.05 -11.48
N VAL A 39 -36.45 -21.14 -11.78
CA VAL A 39 -35.93 -20.85 -13.14
C VAL A 39 -36.34 -21.94 -14.15
N LEU A 40 -36.46 -23.20 -13.72
CA LEU A 40 -36.90 -24.31 -14.60
C LEU A 40 -38.43 -24.41 -14.80
N VAL A 41 -39.25 -23.84 -13.93
CA VAL A 41 -40.73 -23.84 -14.07
C VAL A 41 -41.23 -22.58 -14.79
N GLY A 42 -40.36 -21.51 -14.90
CA GLY A 42 -40.68 -20.32 -15.72
C GLY A 42 -40.46 -20.49 -17.23
N CYS A 43 -39.88 -21.60 -17.67
CA CYS A 43 -39.53 -21.83 -19.08
C CYS A 43 -40.38 -22.89 -19.82
N ASN A 44 -41.63 -23.11 -19.41
CA ASN A 44 -42.54 -23.95 -20.16
C ASN A 44 -43.84 -23.22 -20.56
N ASN A 45 -43.65 -22.07 -21.21
CA ASN A 45 -44.56 -21.67 -22.28
C ASN A 45 -43.75 -21.80 -23.57
N PRO A 46 -44.28 -22.42 -24.63
CA PRO A 46 -43.72 -22.32 -25.95
C PRO A 46 -44.05 -20.90 -26.47
N THR A 47 -43.30 -19.91 -25.98
CA THR A 47 -43.08 -18.70 -26.75
C THR A 47 -42.12 -19.12 -27.83
N GLU A 48 -42.63 -19.13 -29.06
CA GLU A 48 -41.85 -19.15 -30.28
C GLU A 48 -40.55 -18.39 -30.03
N ASN A 49 -39.38 -18.97 -30.38
CA ASN A 49 -38.15 -18.21 -30.52
C ASN A 49 -38.55 -16.97 -31.30
N PRO A 50 -38.22 -15.75 -30.85
CA PRO A 50 -38.41 -14.59 -31.70
C PRO A 50 -37.66 -14.91 -32.99
N PRO A 51 -38.29 -14.67 -34.16
CA PRO A 51 -37.62 -14.90 -35.43
C PRO A 51 -36.30 -14.16 -35.38
N ALA A 52 -35.23 -14.74 -35.91
CA ALA A 52 -33.89 -14.19 -35.96
C ALA A 52 -33.97 -12.69 -36.28
N GLY A 53 -33.68 -11.86 -35.24
CA GLY A 53 -33.61 -10.42 -35.13
C GLY A 53 -34.43 -9.64 -36.17
N GLU A 54 -35.58 -9.17 -35.76
CA GLU A 54 -36.15 -7.98 -36.40
C GLU A 54 -35.17 -6.84 -36.09
N VAL A 55 -34.36 -6.46 -37.10
CA VAL A 55 -33.35 -5.39 -36.94
C VAL A 55 -34.12 -4.13 -36.58
N VAL A 56 -33.89 -3.59 -35.38
CA VAL A 56 -34.55 -2.38 -34.89
C VAL A 56 -34.15 -1.23 -35.81
N GLN A 57 -35.13 -0.65 -36.49
CA GLN A 57 -34.93 0.37 -37.48
C GLN A 57 -35.92 1.52 -37.31
N ILE A 58 -35.45 2.76 -37.47
CA ILE A 58 -36.28 3.96 -37.49
C ILE A 58 -36.03 4.72 -38.81
N LYS A 59 -37.09 5.25 -39.40
CA LYS A 59 -37.01 6.15 -40.52
C LYS A 59 -37.45 7.55 -40.14
N THR A 60 -36.67 8.53 -40.53
CA THR A 60 -36.94 9.95 -40.32
C THR A 60 -36.46 10.76 -41.53
N THR A 61 -36.59 12.06 -41.49
CA THR A 61 -36.12 12.98 -42.55
C THR A 61 -35.29 14.10 -41.93
N ILE A 62 -34.57 14.83 -42.78
CA ILE A 62 -33.89 16.04 -42.37
C ILE A 62 -34.96 17.12 -42.15
N HIS A 63 -34.96 17.72 -40.93
CA HIS A 63 -35.78 18.86 -40.59
C HIS A 63 -35.08 20.16 -41.04
N GLU A 64 -33.80 20.30 -40.68
CA GLU A 64 -32.98 21.51 -40.95
C GLU A 64 -31.49 21.15 -41.02
N ILE A 65 -30.74 21.87 -41.84
CA ILE A 65 -29.27 21.89 -41.79
C ILE A 65 -28.82 23.12 -41.01
N ALA A 66 -28.24 22.89 -39.84
CA ALA A 66 -27.75 23.95 -38.96
C ALA A 66 -26.55 24.74 -39.59
N LYS A 67 -26.20 25.89 -39.01
CA LYS A 67 -25.14 26.77 -39.52
C LYS A 67 -23.81 26.06 -39.79
N HIS A 68 -23.46 25.06 -39.00
CA HIS A 68 -22.17 24.35 -39.08
C HIS A 68 -22.29 23.00 -39.85
N GLY A 69 -23.40 22.76 -40.59
CA GLY A 69 -23.57 21.57 -41.39
C GLY A 69 -24.13 20.36 -40.66
N ASN A 70 -24.52 20.51 -39.39
CA ASN A 70 -25.18 19.45 -38.64
C ASN A 70 -26.60 19.20 -39.18
N LEU A 71 -27.01 17.97 -39.31
CA LEU A 71 -28.38 17.63 -39.72
C LEU A 71 -29.29 17.49 -38.52
N ILE A 72 -30.23 18.38 -38.33
CA ILE A 72 -31.30 18.24 -37.34
C ILE A 72 -32.37 17.34 -37.95
N LEU A 73 -32.67 16.24 -37.28
CA LEU A 73 -33.60 15.27 -37.75
C LEU A 73 -35.04 15.57 -37.31
N TYR A 74 -36.03 15.19 -38.10
CA TYR A 74 -37.45 15.34 -37.76
C TYR A 74 -37.88 14.27 -36.74
N MET A 75 -37.24 14.24 -35.60
CA MET A 75 -37.49 13.32 -34.49
C MET A 75 -36.92 13.79 -33.18
N TYR A 76 -37.44 13.28 -32.09
CA TYR A 76 -36.93 13.51 -30.73
C TYR A 76 -36.19 12.27 -30.21
N GLY A 77 -35.38 12.46 -29.18
CA GLY A 77 -34.65 11.36 -28.54
C GLY A 77 -35.55 10.25 -28.00
N SER A 78 -36.76 10.59 -27.53
CA SER A 78 -37.73 9.58 -27.07
C SER A 78 -38.05 8.53 -28.13
N GLU A 79 -38.06 8.90 -29.43
CA GLU A 79 -38.37 7.97 -30.52
C GLU A 79 -37.25 6.92 -30.71
N LEU A 80 -35.99 7.26 -30.30
CA LEU A 80 -34.89 6.29 -30.23
C LEU A 80 -35.02 5.43 -28.95
N PHE A 81 -35.15 6.07 -27.80
CA PHE A 81 -35.14 5.37 -26.50
C PHE A 81 -36.36 4.43 -26.32
N ASP A 82 -37.53 4.82 -26.80
CA ASP A 82 -38.73 3.99 -26.77
C ASP A 82 -38.61 2.72 -27.68
N LYS A 83 -37.64 2.72 -28.61
CA LYS A 83 -37.29 1.58 -29.45
C LYS A 83 -36.12 0.75 -28.90
N GLY A 84 -35.63 1.08 -27.71
CA GLY A 84 -34.55 0.36 -27.03
C GLY A 84 -33.14 0.78 -27.42
N PHE A 85 -32.95 1.91 -28.12
CA PHE A 85 -31.63 2.49 -28.30
C PHE A 85 -31.16 3.14 -27.01
N GLU A 86 -29.89 2.99 -26.69
CA GLU A 86 -29.27 3.61 -25.53
C GLU A 86 -28.00 4.37 -25.91
N HIS A 87 -27.56 5.32 -25.05
CA HIS A 87 -26.29 5.99 -25.25
C HIS A 87 -25.15 4.97 -25.21
N GLY A 88 -24.23 5.09 -26.16
CA GLY A 88 -23.14 4.14 -26.34
C GLY A 88 -23.45 2.99 -27.35
N ASP A 89 -24.65 2.93 -27.90
CA ASP A 89 -24.92 2.03 -29.03
C ASP A 89 -24.23 2.54 -30.30
N VAL A 90 -23.82 1.61 -31.16
CA VAL A 90 -23.42 1.93 -32.53
C VAL A 90 -24.59 1.68 -33.46
N VAL A 91 -24.97 2.70 -34.24
CA VAL A 91 -26.04 2.64 -35.23
C VAL A 91 -25.48 2.78 -36.65
N GLU A 92 -26.09 2.10 -37.61
CA GLU A 92 -25.90 2.36 -39.05
C GLU A 92 -26.84 3.50 -39.45
N ILE A 93 -26.31 4.60 -39.94
CA ILE A 93 -27.06 5.67 -40.58
C ILE A 93 -26.98 5.50 -42.07
N ALA A 94 -28.14 5.41 -42.73
CA ALA A 94 -28.21 5.33 -44.19
C ALA A 94 -28.95 6.56 -44.78
N ILE A 95 -28.31 7.22 -45.76
CA ILE A 95 -28.86 8.35 -46.51
C ILE A 95 -28.63 8.07 -48.02
N GLY A 96 -29.67 7.70 -48.74
CA GLY A 96 -29.55 7.19 -50.09
C GLY A 96 -28.70 5.92 -50.13
N GLU A 97 -27.62 5.92 -50.93
CA GLU A 97 -26.69 4.78 -51.02
C GLU A 97 -25.54 4.83 -50.03
N LYS A 98 -25.41 5.94 -49.28
CA LYS A 98 -24.32 6.14 -48.34
C LYS A 98 -24.67 5.64 -46.96
N LYS A 99 -23.70 5.06 -46.28
CA LYS A 99 -23.82 4.49 -44.91
C LYS A 99 -22.66 4.89 -44.03
N TRP A 100 -22.95 5.09 -42.75
CA TRP A 100 -21.99 5.39 -41.71
C TRP A 100 -22.32 4.59 -40.44
N ASP A 101 -21.33 4.05 -39.79
CA ASP A 101 -21.43 3.50 -38.44
C ASP A 101 -21.18 4.64 -37.46
N VAL A 102 -22.14 4.93 -36.60
CA VAL A 102 -22.19 6.14 -35.81
C VAL A 102 -22.57 5.83 -34.39
N PRO A 103 -21.77 6.27 -33.35
CA PRO A 103 -22.19 6.11 -31.98
C PRO A 103 -23.34 7.08 -31.64
N LEU A 104 -24.28 6.58 -30.83
CA LEU A 104 -25.37 7.36 -30.24
C LEU A 104 -24.87 7.96 -28.93
N CYS A 105 -24.77 9.28 -28.86
CA CYS A 105 -24.13 9.99 -27.75
C CYS A 105 -24.94 11.19 -27.23
N THR A 106 -24.50 11.77 -26.11
CA THR A 106 -25.13 12.94 -25.49
C THR A 106 -24.59 14.26 -26.03
N SER A 107 -23.33 14.29 -26.44
CA SER A 107 -22.60 15.48 -26.89
C SER A 107 -21.80 15.25 -28.15
N TYR A 108 -21.46 16.31 -28.88
CA TYR A 108 -20.54 16.24 -30.02
C TYR A 108 -19.13 15.81 -29.57
N SER A 109 -18.71 16.23 -28.37
CA SER A 109 -17.40 15.91 -27.78
C SER A 109 -17.26 14.47 -27.28
N ASP A 110 -18.34 13.68 -27.37
CA ASP A 110 -18.30 12.25 -27.00
C ASP A 110 -17.59 11.40 -28.07
N VAL A 111 -17.19 12.00 -29.21
CA VAL A 111 -16.32 11.40 -30.22
C VAL A 111 -15.14 12.31 -30.54
N ASP A 112 -14.11 11.79 -31.20
CA ASP A 112 -12.95 12.58 -31.58
C ASP A 112 -13.27 13.65 -32.64
N ASN A 113 -12.41 14.67 -32.77
CA ASN A 113 -12.55 15.69 -33.78
C ASN A 113 -12.49 15.06 -35.18
N GLY A 114 -13.47 15.34 -36.00
CA GLY A 114 -13.61 14.78 -37.34
C GLY A 114 -14.48 13.50 -37.42
N GLU A 115 -14.85 12.91 -36.29
CA GLU A 115 -15.70 11.72 -36.25
C GLU A 115 -17.19 12.07 -36.26
N VAL A 116 -17.98 11.15 -36.79
CA VAL A 116 -19.43 11.28 -36.87
C VAL A 116 -20.11 10.85 -35.59
N VAL A 117 -21.14 11.59 -35.17
CA VAL A 117 -21.92 11.29 -33.97
C VAL A 117 -23.44 11.49 -34.26
N LEU A 118 -24.25 10.55 -33.75
CA LEU A 118 -25.70 10.75 -33.61
C LEU A 118 -25.97 11.27 -32.21
N ARG A 119 -26.27 12.56 -32.08
CA ARG A 119 -26.50 13.18 -30.76
C ARG A 119 -27.97 13.19 -30.39
N ALA A 120 -28.30 12.64 -29.25
CA ALA A 120 -29.60 12.74 -28.59
C ALA A 120 -29.35 13.00 -27.08
N THR A 121 -29.41 14.27 -26.66
CA THR A 121 -29.06 14.64 -25.26
C THR A 121 -30.09 14.15 -24.27
N SER A 122 -31.37 14.21 -24.59
CA SER A 122 -32.50 13.74 -23.77
C SER A 122 -33.68 13.25 -24.63
N ALA A 123 -34.68 12.69 -23.96
CA ALA A 123 -35.91 12.24 -24.63
C ALA A 123 -36.66 13.39 -25.33
N THR A 124 -36.53 14.62 -24.84
CA THR A 124 -37.25 15.80 -25.35
C THR A 124 -36.46 16.64 -26.35
N ASP A 125 -35.18 16.36 -26.52
CA ASP A 125 -34.32 17.10 -27.43
C ASP A 125 -34.38 16.52 -28.86
N GLY A 126 -34.20 17.38 -29.86
CA GLY A 126 -34.09 16.96 -31.26
C GLY A 126 -32.81 16.13 -31.47
N VAL A 127 -32.93 15.09 -32.27
CA VAL A 127 -31.79 14.24 -32.67
C VAL A 127 -30.99 14.94 -33.77
N VAL A 128 -29.66 14.89 -33.62
CA VAL A 128 -28.75 15.60 -34.56
C VAL A 128 -27.66 14.64 -35.03
N LEU A 129 -27.48 14.55 -36.34
CA LEU A 129 -26.36 13.87 -36.98
C LEU A 129 -25.28 14.91 -37.34
N ALA A 130 -24.06 14.73 -36.84
CA ALA A 130 -23.00 15.73 -36.96
C ALA A 130 -21.61 15.10 -37.11
N ILE A 131 -20.63 15.92 -37.52
CA ILE A 131 -19.20 15.64 -37.34
C ILE A 131 -18.70 16.56 -36.23
N ASN A 132 -18.01 15.98 -35.23
CA ASN A 132 -17.39 16.80 -34.19
C ASN A 132 -16.33 17.73 -34.80
N MET A 133 -16.49 19.02 -34.61
CA MET A 133 -15.68 20.08 -35.24
C MET A 133 -15.65 20.07 -36.77
N GLY A 134 -16.70 19.50 -37.42
CA GLY A 134 -16.78 19.39 -38.87
C GLY A 134 -18.14 19.80 -39.44
N ASP A 135 -18.30 19.63 -40.77
CA ASP A 135 -19.51 19.90 -41.58
C ASP A 135 -19.99 18.58 -42.21
N PHE A 136 -20.99 17.93 -41.59
CA PHE A 136 -21.52 16.69 -42.05
C PHE A 136 -22.27 16.85 -43.41
N ALA A 137 -23.07 17.93 -43.55
CA ALA A 137 -23.89 18.13 -44.75
C ALA A 137 -23.04 18.23 -46.03
N THR A 138 -21.94 18.98 -45.97
CA THR A 138 -21.00 19.12 -47.09
C THR A 138 -20.17 17.87 -47.30
N THR A 139 -19.61 17.28 -46.22
CA THR A 139 -18.76 16.08 -46.26
C THR A 139 -19.54 14.86 -46.80
N ALA A 140 -20.78 14.72 -46.35
CA ALA A 140 -21.67 13.65 -46.82
C ALA A 140 -22.26 13.94 -48.21
N GLY A 141 -22.07 15.12 -48.79
CA GLY A 141 -22.63 15.51 -50.06
C GLY A 141 -24.16 15.61 -50.07
N ILE A 142 -24.73 16.07 -48.96
CA ILE A 142 -26.17 16.32 -48.78
C ILE A 142 -26.57 17.68 -49.33
N ALA A 143 -25.75 18.69 -49.03
CA ALA A 143 -25.95 20.06 -49.45
C ALA A 143 -24.62 20.83 -49.58
N THR A 144 -24.63 21.93 -50.29
CA THR A 144 -23.53 22.88 -50.35
C THR A 144 -23.94 24.20 -49.68
N LYS A 145 -23.01 24.83 -48.97
CA LYS A 145 -23.24 26.09 -48.29
C LYS A 145 -22.86 27.26 -49.19
N THR A 146 -23.81 28.14 -49.50
CA THR A 146 -23.60 29.31 -50.28
C THR A 146 -23.72 30.57 -49.42
N ALA A 147 -22.75 31.45 -49.52
CA ALA A 147 -22.80 32.77 -48.82
C ALA A 147 -23.86 33.67 -49.53
N ILE A 148 -24.65 34.37 -48.72
CA ILE A 148 -25.65 35.35 -49.17
C ILE A 148 -25.52 36.63 -48.33
N GLU A 149 -26.03 37.76 -48.85
CA GLU A 149 -26.00 39.06 -48.17
C GLU A 149 -27.12 39.23 -47.13
N GLU A 150 -28.20 38.44 -47.26
CA GLU A 150 -29.36 38.48 -46.38
C GLU A 150 -29.09 37.65 -45.08
N ASP A 151 -29.74 38.00 -43.97
CA ASP A 151 -29.71 37.20 -42.72
C ASP A 151 -30.29 35.80 -43.02
N PRO A 152 -29.60 34.72 -42.63
CA PRO A 152 -28.47 34.57 -41.69
C PRO A 152 -27.07 34.61 -42.33
N GLY A 153 -26.88 35.10 -43.55
CA GLY A 153 -25.60 35.23 -44.23
C GLY A 153 -25.17 33.94 -44.97
N TYR A 154 -25.98 32.96 -45.02
CA TYR A 154 -25.76 31.70 -45.75
C TYR A 154 -27.07 31.04 -46.15
N ARG A 155 -26.99 30.18 -47.19
CA ARG A 155 -28.05 29.28 -47.62
C ARG A 155 -27.49 27.88 -47.89
N TRP A 156 -28.27 26.86 -47.58
CA TRP A 156 -27.98 25.48 -47.94
C TRP A 156 -28.68 25.13 -49.27
N ASP A 157 -27.90 24.77 -50.26
CA ASP A 157 -28.39 24.28 -51.54
C ASP A 157 -28.32 22.77 -51.55
N TYR A 158 -29.47 22.10 -51.43
CA TYR A 158 -29.57 20.66 -51.35
C TYR A 158 -29.14 19.98 -52.67
N LEU A 159 -28.34 18.92 -52.57
CA LEU A 159 -27.86 18.11 -53.68
C LEU A 159 -28.71 16.88 -53.92
N MET A 160 -29.69 16.61 -53.05
CA MET A 160 -30.63 15.47 -53.10
C MET A 160 -32.07 16.00 -53.11
N GLU A 161 -33.01 15.20 -53.68
CA GLU A 161 -34.45 15.52 -53.67
C GLU A 161 -35.00 15.49 -52.22
N SER A 162 -35.77 16.52 -51.85
CA SER A 162 -36.44 16.58 -50.54
C SER A 162 -37.84 15.99 -50.62
N PRO A 163 -38.32 15.29 -49.56
CA PRO A 163 -37.69 15.09 -48.27
C PRO A 163 -36.56 14.03 -48.32
N ILE A 164 -35.41 14.32 -47.73
CA ILE A 164 -34.28 13.40 -47.66
C ILE A 164 -34.54 12.43 -46.52
N GLU A 165 -34.78 11.16 -46.85
CA GLU A 165 -34.99 10.09 -45.88
C GLU A 165 -33.69 9.65 -45.26
N ILE A 166 -33.71 9.47 -43.92
CA ILE A 166 -32.61 8.92 -43.09
C ILE A 166 -33.15 7.65 -42.43
N THR A 167 -32.38 6.57 -42.56
CA THR A 167 -32.68 5.33 -41.88
C THR A 167 -31.63 5.13 -40.78
N ILE A 168 -32.07 4.92 -39.54
CA ILE A 168 -31.26 4.60 -38.36
C ILE A 168 -31.51 3.16 -38.00
N THR A 169 -30.49 2.33 -38.02
CA THR A 169 -30.57 0.90 -37.75
C THR A 169 -29.65 0.53 -36.63
N MET A 170 -30.14 -0.22 -35.61
CA MET A 170 -29.27 -0.77 -34.57
C MET A 170 -28.24 -1.68 -35.23
N LYS A 171 -26.96 -1.42 -35.01
CA LYS A 171 -25.84 -2.20 -35.47
C LYS A 171 -25.19 -3.03 -34.37
N GLU A 172 -24.88 -2.38 -33.25
CA GLU A 172 -24.24 -3.03 -32.11
C GLU A 172 -24.70 -2.35 -30.81
N GLU A 173 -25.43 -3.11 -29.98
CA GLU A 173 -25.84 -2.66 -28.66
C GLU A 173 -24.60 -2.48 -27.77
N GLY A 174 -24.44 -1.29 -27.17
CA GLY A 174 -23.30 -0.96 -26.29
C GLY A 174 -21.94 -0.94 -26.96
N GLY A 175 -21.85 -0.99 -28.32
CA GLY A 175 -20.57 -1.08 -29.03
C GLY A 175 -19.61 0.13 -28.81
N TYR A 176 -20.16 1.24 -28.31
CA TYR A 176 -19.39 2.45 -27.91
C TYR A 176 -19.61 2.81 -26.43
N ARG A 177 -20.26 1.93 -25.64
CA ARG A 177 -20.71 2.22 -24.27
C ARG A 177 -19.56 2.57 -23.35
N GLU A 178 -18.49 1.80 -23.34
CA GLU A 178 -17.34 2.00 -22.47
C GLU A 178 -16.65 3.34 -22.77
N GLU A 179 -16.42 3.66 -24.03
CA GLU A 179 -15.82 4.92 -24.46
C GLU A 179 -16.72 6.12 -24.09
N TRP A 180 -18.03 6.00 -24.34
CA TRP A 180 -18.99 7.01 -23.93
C TRP A 180 -18.98 7.26 -22.41
N LEU A 181 -18.97 6.19 -21.58
CA LEU A 181 -18.90 6.30 -20.12
C LEU A 181 -17.64 7.04 -19.65
N ILE A 182 -16.49 6.77 -20.26
CA ILE A 182 -15.23 7.45 -19.97
C ILE A 182 -15.31 8.94 -20.32
N ARG A 183 -15.92 9.27 -21.47
CA ARG A 183 -16.09 10.66 -21.90
C ARG A 183 -17.13 11.45 -21.09
N GLN A 184 -17.97 10.77 -20.29
CA GLN A 184 -18.87 11.40 -19.32
C GLN A 184 -18.18 11.76 -17.99
N LEU A 185 -16.87 11.65 -17.89
CA LEU A 185 -16.12 12.08 -16.71
C LEU A 185 -16.09 13.60 -16.64
N VAL A 186 -16.70 14.14 -15.60
CA VAL A 186 -16.76 15.59 -15.35
C VAL A 186 -16.10 15.93 -14.01
N ARG A 187 -15.25 16.92 -14.00
CA ARG A 187 -14.66 17.50 -12.79
C ARG A 187 -14.73 19.02 -12.85
N THR A 188 -14.60 19.64 -11.68
CA THR A 188 -14.44 21.11 -11.58
C THR A 188 -13.01 21.45 -11.14
N ASN A 189 -12.68 22.75 -11.17
CA ASN A 189 -11.41 23.29 -10.66
C ASN A 189 -11.60 23.99 -9.30
N GLU A 190 -12.85 24.06 -8.82
CA GLU A 190 -13.19 24.81 -7.62
C GLU A 190 -12.94 23.95 -6.37
N ARG A 191 -12.06 24.41 -5.47
CA ARG A 191 -11.75 23.69 -4.21
C ARG A 191 -12.98 23.41 -3.36
N SER A 192 -13.98 24.29 -3.38
CA SER A 192 -15.22 24.16 -2.62
C SER A 192 -16.05 22.92 -2.99
N ASP A 193 -15.95 22.49 -4.26
CA ASP A 193 -16.67 21.31 -4.76
C ASP A 193 -16.12 20.00 -4.22
N TYR A 194 -14.91 20.06 -3.65
CA TYR A 194 -14.17 18.94 -3.04
C TYR A 194 -13.94 19.14 -1.54
N ALA A 195 -14.90 19.74 -0.84
CA ALA A 195 -14.79 20.07 0.58
C ALA A 195 -14.57 18.84 1.51
N ASN A 196 -14.91 17.66 1.04
CA ASN A 196 -14.70 16.37 1.73
C ASN A 196 -13.27 15.80 1.55
N LEU A 197 -12.48 16.33 0.62
CA LEU A 197 -11.10 15.88 0.41
C LEU A 197 -10.12 16.72 1.23
N SER A 198 -8.99 16.13 1.60
CA SER A 198 -7.82 16.87 2.09
C SER A 198 -7.22 17.71 0.96
N ASP A 199 -6.32 18.62 1.28
CA ASP A 199 -5.63 19.44 0.29
C ASP A 199 -4.70 18.59 -0.60
N GLU A 200 -4.08 17.57 -0.05
CA GLU A 200 -3.27 16.59 -0.76
C GLU A 200 -4.14 15.79 -1.76
N ALA A 201 -5.27 15.25 -1.31
CA ALA A 201 -6.20 14.51 -2.18
C ALA A 201 -6.78 15.39 -3.29
N PHE A 202 -7.09 16.68 -2.99
CA PHE A 202 -7.50 17.66 -3.99
C PHE A 202 -6.39 17.93 -5.00
N ALA A 203 -5.12 17.96 -4.58
CA ALA A 203 -3.96 18.09 -5.47
C ALA A 203 -3.61 16.78 -6.19
N ASN A 204 -4.36 15.70 -5.95
CA ASN A 204 -4.00 14.34 -6.39
C ASN A 204 -2.60 13.93 -5.92
N PHE A 205 -2.13 14.54 -4.82
CA PHE A 205 -0.84 14.24 -4.23
C PHE A 205 -0.97 13.04 -3.30
N ARG A 206 -0.14 12.05 -3.50
CA ARG A 206 -0.06 10.88 -2.66
C ARG A 206 1.25 10.15 -2.77
N GLU A 207 1.62 9.47 -1.73
CA GLU A 207 2.64 8.44 -1.73
C GLU A 207 2.16 7.21 -2.51
N ILE A 208 3.03 6.61 -3.30
CA ILE A 208 2.80 5.30 -3.92
C ILE A 208 3.30 4.25 -2.94
N ASN A 209 2.36 3.56 -2.30
CA ASN A 209 2.63 2.60 -1.24
C ASN A 209 2.20 1.19 -1.68
N THR A 210 2.77 0.71 -2.78
CA THR A 210 2.56 -0.63 -3.34
C THR A 210 3.74 -1.53 -3.03
N THR A 211 3.53 -2.84 -3.14
CA THR A 211 4.59 -3.84 -2.91
C THR A 211 5.88 -3.47 -3.63
N GLY A 212 7.00 -3.53 -2.90
CA GLY A 212 8.34 -3.27 -3.39
C GLY A 212 8.80 -1.81 -3.37
N ILE A 213 7.90 -0.83 -3.38
CA ILE A 213 8.25 0.59 -3.27
C ILE A 213 8.46 0.95 -1.80
N GLY A 214 9.57 1.66 -1.50
CA GLY A 214 9.92 2.11 -0.15
C GLY A 214 8.95 3.16 0.37
N LYS A 215 8.69 3.11 1.68
CA LYS A 215 7.87 4.13 2.35
C LYS A 215 8.53 5.51 2.25
N GLY A 216 7.74 6.52 1.88
CA GLY A 216 8.24 7.89 1.74
C GLY A 216 9.18 8.11 0.54
N VAL A 217 9.25 7.18 -0.43
CA VAL A 217 10.21 7.24 -1.54
C VAL A 217 9.61 7.84 -2.80
N LEU A 218 8.43 7.40 -3.21
CA LEU A 218 7.82 7.76 -4.49
C LEU A 218 6.43 8.37 -4.31
N TYR A 219 6.20 9.50 -4.95
CA TYR A 219 4.95 10.25 -4.91
C TYR A 219 4.46 10.59 -6.31
N ARG A 220 3.15 10.80 -6.45
CA ARG A 220 2.53 11.35 -7.67
C ARG A 220 1.58 12.47 -7.33
N SER A 221 1.37 13.42 -8.28
CA SER A 221 0.43 14.52 -8.10
C SER A 221 -0.05 15.15 -9.41
N SER A 222 -1.01 16.09 -9.30
CA SER A 222 -1.23 17.14 -10.30
C SER A 222 -0.03 18.08 -10.34
N SER A 223 0.02 18.95 -11.37
CA SER A 223 1.14 19.89 -11.54
C SER A 223 1.28 20.85 -10.35
N PRO A 224 2.46 20.93 -9.70
CA PRO A 224 2.74 21.93 -8.67
C PRO A 224 2.92 23.35 -9.22
N ILE A 225 3.06 23.53 -10.55
CA ILE A 225 3.39 24.82 -11.16
C ILE A 225 2.32 25.34 -12.12
N ASN A 226 1.50 24.47 -12.73
CA ASN A 226 0.48 24.88 -13.70
C ASN A 226 -0.80 25.35 -12.98
N PRO A 227 -1.16 26.65 -13.03
CA PRO A 227 -2.31 27.18 -12.32
C PRO A 227 -3.66 26.86 -12.99
N ALA A 228 -3.67 26.30 -14.20
CA ALA A 228 -4.89 26.11 -14.99
C ALA A 228 -5.98 25.28 -14.32
N LEU A 229 -5.59 24.39 -13.40
CA LEU A 229 -6.51 23.51 -12.67
C LEU A 229 -6.80 23.99 -11.24
N GLY A 230 -6.19 25.08 -10.78
CA GLY A 230 -6.35 25.61 -9.42
C GLY A 230 -5.81 24.68 -8.31
N ARG A 231 -4.92 23.73 -8.66
CA ARG A 231 -4.38 22.72 -7.74
C ARG A 231 -2.90 22.89 -7.41
N ASN A 232 -2.22 23.73 -8.18
CA ASN A 232 -0.77 23.88 -8.12
C ASN A 232 -0.23 24.26 -6.74
N THR A 233 -0.87 25.20 -6.05
CA THR A 233 -0.44 25.65 -4.71
C THR A 233 -0.59 24.56 -3.65
N TYR A 234 -1.59 23.71 -3.78
CA TYR A 234 -1.81 22.55 -2.89
C TYR A 234 -0.79 21.44 -3.16
N ALA A 235 -0.50 21.18 -4.44
CA ALA A 235 0.51 20.20 -4.83
C ALA A 235 1.92 20.63 -4.41
N ASP A 236 2.27 21.90 -4.55
CA ASP A 236 3.55 22.47 -4.12
C ASP A 236 3.71 22.38 -2.60
N LYS A 237 2.66 22.72 -1.84
CA LYS A 237 2.68 22.61 -0.37
C LYS A 237 2.77 21.16 0.10
N ALA A 238 2.09 20.25 -0.55
CA ALA A 238 2.17 18.82 -0.24
C ALA A 238 3.57 18.26 -0.53
N ALA A 239 4.21 18.71 -1.63
CA ALA A 239 5.59 18.35 -1.95
C ALA A 239 6.59 18.87 -0.90
N GLU A 240 6.38 20.10 -0.39
CA GLU A 240 7.17 20.63 0.72
C GLU A 240 7.01 19.79 2.00
N ASN A 241 5.78 19.46 2.36
CA ASN A 241 5.49 18.68 3.55
C ASN A 241 6.09 17.26 3.48
N ALA A 242 6.13 16.65 2.28
CA ALA A 242 6.74 15.35 2.03
C ALA A 242 8.27 15.41 1.83
N GLY A 243 8.87 16.59 1.84
CA GLY A 243 10.31 16.76 1.65
C GLY A 243 10.81 16.33 0.27
N ILE A 244 10.01 16.48 -0.78
CA ILE A 244 10.38 16.05 -2.14
C ILE A 244 11.68 16.71 -2.57
N MET A 245 12.65 15.92 -3.02
CA MET A 245 13.94 16.42 -3.48
C MET A 245 14.07 16.42 -5.00
N THR A 246 13.48 15.44 -5.67
CA THR A 246 13.62 15.21 -7.13
C THR A 246 12.25 15.10 -7.78
N ILE A 247 12.04 15.81 -8.87
CA ILE A 247 10.76 15.88 -9.60
C ILE A 247 10.95 15.47 -11.06
N VAL A 248 10.08 14.56 -11.54
CA VAL A 248 9.93 14.20 -12.94
C VAL A 248 8.66 14.87 -13.48
N ASN A 249 8.82 15.94 -14.23
CA ASN A 249 7.73 16.67 -14.86
C ASN A 249 7.43 16.08 -16.23
N LEU A 250 6.32 15.37 -16.34
CA LEU A 250 5.87 14.70 -17.55
C LEU A 250 5.02 15.59 -18.47
N ALA A 251 4.69 16.81 -18.03
CA ALA A 251 3.71 17.66 -18.70
C ALA A 251 4.33 18.74 -19.60
N ASP A 252 5.43 19.33 -19.15
CA ASP A 252 5.95 20.57 -19.70
C ASP A 252 7.34 20.37 -20.32
N PRO A 253 7.69 21.09 -21.38
CA PRO A 253 9.05 21.06 -21.96
C PRO A 253 10.06 21.90 -21.15
N SER A 254 9.58 22.80 -20.29
CA SER A 254 10.36 23.67 -19.42
C SER A 254 9.43 24.40 -18.46
N ASN A 255 9.98 25.03 -17.42
CA ASN A 255 9.19 25.90 -16.54
C ASN A 255 8.97 27.27 -17.22
N THR A 256 7.73 27.54 -17.60
CA THR A 256 7.31 28.79 -18.22
C THR A 256 6.27 29.55 -17.40
N TYR A 257 5.93 29.07 -16.22
CA TYR A 257 4.90 29.63 -15.34
C TYR A 257 5.49 30.74 -14.46
N GLU A 258 4.86 31.92 -14.47
CA GLU A 258 5.26 33.05 -13.65
C GLU A 258 5.05 32.77 -12.15
N GLY A 259 5.93 33.27 -11.30
CA GLY A 259 5.84 33.18 -9.85
C GLY A 259 6.35 31.84 -9.26
N THR A 260 6.79 30.89 -10.08
CA THR A 260 7.28 29.59 -9.60
C THR A 260 8.65 29.69 -8.90
N GLU A 261 9.39 30.79 -9.11
CA GLU A 261 10.66 31.05 -8.41
C GLU A 261 10.50 31.19 -6.88
N ASN A 262 9.28 31.41 -6.39
CA ASN A 262 8.97 31.54 -4.97
C ASN A 262 8.25 30.31 -4.38
N THR A 263 8.20 29.20 -5.11
CA THR A 263 7.57 27.96 -4.69
C THR A 263 8.60 26.94 -4.18
N TYR A 264 8.14 25.94 -3.41
CA TYR A 264 8.99 24.83 -3.01
C TYR A 264 9.56 24.07 -4.21
N TYR A 265 8.76 23.92 -5.26
CA TYR A 265 9.17 23.29 -6.53
C TYR A 265 10.51 23.83 -7.06
N SER A 266 10.75 25.16 -6.92
CA SER A 266 11.97 25.79 -7.40
C SER A 266 13.23 25.39 -6.63
N THR A 267 13.08 24.78 -5.46
CA THR A 267 14.19 24.28 -4.64
C THR A 267 14.58 22.84 -4.97
N CYS A 268 13.72 22.12 -5.71
CA CYS A 268 13.91 20.72 -6.07
C CYS A 268 14.78 20.54 -7.33
N GLN A 269 15.36 19.35 -7.47
CA GLN A 269 15.96 18.90 -8.72
C GLN A 269 14.85 18.50 -9.70
N VAL A 270 14.78 19.09 -10.88
CA VAL A 270 13.66 18.87 -11.82
C VAL A 270 14.16 18.48 -13.21
N VAL A 271 13.58 17.40 -13.77
CA VAL A 271 13.67 17.08 -15.20
C VAL A 271 12.33 17.32 -15.88
N TYR A 272 12.36 17.93 -17.07
CA TYR A 272 11.19 18.24 -17.91
C TYR A 272 11.16 17.29 -19.09
N VAL A 273 10.33 16.25 -19.02
CA VAL A 273 10.27 15.19 -20.02
C VAL A 273 9.25 15.46 -21.12
N ASN A 274 8.14 16.16 -20.80
CA ASN A 274 7.08 16.51 -21.74
C ASN A 274 6.56 15.33 -22.58
N LEU A 275 6.09 14.26 -21.92
CA LEU A 275 5.58 13.08 -22.60
C LEU A 275 4.32 13.36 -23.42
N GLY A 276 4.22 12.74 -24.60
CA GLY A 276 2.99 12.60 -25.36
C GLY A 276 1.98 11.66 -24.69
N MET A 277 0.79 11.54 -25.28
CA MET A 277 -0.24 10.57 -24.87
C MET A 277 -0.11 9.23 -25.60
N ASP A 278 0.71 9.14 -26.64
CA ASP A 278 1.09 7.90 -27.30
C ASP A 278 2.30 7.29 -26.57
N PHE A 279 2.03 6.38 -25.63
CA PHE A 279 3.04 5.80 -24.77
C PHE A 279 4.00 4.83 -25.51
N LEU A 280 3.68 4.42 -26.73
CA LEU A 280 4.51 3.55 -27.53
C LEU A 280 5.34 4.31 -28.58
N SER A 281 5.18 5.61 -28.69
CA SER A 281 6.01 6.38 -29.62
C SER A 281 7.47 6.45 -29.17
N GLU A 282 8.40 6.43 -30.11
CA GLU A 282 9.84 6.57 -29.83
C GLU A 282 10.16 7.83 -28.99
N ALA A 283 9.46 8.93 -29.25
CA ALA A 283 9.65 10.15 -28.46
C ALA A 283 9.25 9.97 -26.99
N THR A 284 8.16 9.25 -26.71
CA THR A 284 7.70 8.97 -25.35
C THR A 284 8.65 7.97 -24.66
N SER A 285 9.07 6.90 -25.34
CA SER A 285 10.05 5.95 -24.80
C SER A 285 11.37 6.61 -24.42
N ASN A 286 11.91 7.48 -25.27
CA ASN A 286 13.11 8.26 -24.95
C ASN A 286 12.91 9.19 -23.74
N GLY A 287 11.75 9.82 -23.63
CA GLY A 287 11.41 10.68 -22.49
C GLY A 287 11.29 9.86 -21.19
N ILE A 288 10.69 8.67 -21.23
CA ILE A 288 10.64 7.75 -20.08
C ILE A 288 12.06 7.44 -19.62
N ALA A 289 12.95 7.05 -20.55
CA ALA A 289 14.35 6.76 -20.23
C ALA A 289 15.06 7.95 -19.58
N GLU A 290 14.84 9.18 -20.08
CA GLU A 290 15.38 10.41 -19.49
C GLU A 290 14.90 10.59 -18.03
N GLY A 291 13.60 10.44 -17.79
CA GLY A 291 13.02 10.54 -16.44
C GLY A 291 13.59 9.49 -15.49
N MET A 292 13.71 8.23 -15.93
CA MET A 292 14.25 7.14 -15.10
C MET A 292 15.73 7.36 -14.77
N ARG A 293 16.54 7.76 -15.75
CA ARG A 293 17.96 8.11 -15.52
C ARG A 293 18.11 9.29 -14.57
N TYR A 294 17.15 10.22 -14.59
CA TYR A 294 17.18 11.34 -13.65
C TYR A 294 16.92 10.88 -12.22
N ILE A 295 15.97 9.95 -11.99
CA ILE A 295 15.76 9.30 -10.68
C ILE A 295 17.04 8.57 -10.23
N ILE A 296 17.66 7.77 -11.10
CA ILE A 296 18.89 7.03 -10.80
C ILE A 296 20.01 7.96 -10.31
N ASN A 297 20.17 9.12 -10.94
CA ASN A 297 21.29 10.05 -10.69
C ASN A 297 21.03 11.08 -9.58
N ASN A 298 19.83 11.12 -9.00
CA ASN A 298 19.46 12.08 -7.95
C ASN A 298 18.89 11.36 -6.72
N ASN A 299 18.78 12.07 -5.61
CA ASN A 299 18.25 11.51 -4.38
C ASN A 299 16.74 11.77 -4.25
N GLY A 300 16.01 10.81 -3.65
CA GLY A 300 14.61 10.96 -3.27
C GLY A 300 14.42 11.72 -1.94
N PRO A 301 13.18 11.95 -1.53
CA PRO A 301 11.93 11.46 -2.16
C PRO A 301 11.67 12.01 -3.54
N TYR A 302 11.00 11.20 -4.39
CA TYR A 302 10.71 11.50 -5.79
C TYR A 302 9.25 11.87 -5.99
N LEU A 303 8.98 12.87 -6.84
CA LEU A 303 7.64 13.21 -7.29
C LEU A 303 7.51 13.07 -8.81
N ILE A 304 6.53 12.30 -9.25
CA ILE A 304 6.13 12.20 -10.65
C ILE A 304 4.83 12.97 -10.85
N HIS A 305 4.81 13.94 -11.76
CA HIS A 305 3.58 14.67 -12.03
C HIS A 305 3.34 14.94 -13.52
N CYS A 306 2.07 15.16 -13.87
CA CYS A 306 1.66 15.75 -15.13
C CYS A 306 0.66 16.87 -14.85
N ASN A 307 -0.28 17.21 -15.76
CA ASN A 307 -1.25 18.27 -15.46
C ASN A 307 -2.21 17.87 -14.33
N GLU A 308 -2.91 16.73 -14.47
CA GLU A 308 -3.88 16.21 -13.49
C GLU A 308 -3.28 15.17 -12.52
N GLY A 309 -2.10 14.65 -12.83
CA GLY A 309 -1.60 13.47 -12.13
C GLY A 309 -2.34 12.17 -12.50
N LYS A 310 -3.15 12.18 -13.54
CA LYS A 310 -4.06 11.11 -13.96
C LYS A 310 -3.42 10.18 -15.00
N ASP A 311 -3.28 10.64 -16.24
CA ASP A 311 -2.93 9.81 -17.38
C ASP A 311 -1.42 9.50 -17.46
N ARG A 312 -0.57 10.49 -17.77
CA ARG A 312 0.89 10.30 -17.89
C ARG A 312 1.53 9.88 -16.56
N ALA A 313 1.20 10.58 -15.48
CA ALA A 313 1.66 10.19 -14.15
C ALA A 313 1.07 8.83 -13.71
N GLY A 314 -0.18 8.54 -14.09
CA GLY A 314 -0.78 7.23 -13.86
C GLY A 314 -0.03 6.11 -14.55
N PHE A 315 0.25 6.26 -15.85
CA PHE A 315 0.98 5.26 -16.61
C PHE A 315 2.40 5.02 -16.07
N ILE A 316 3.17 6.09 -15.82
CA ILE A 316 4.54 5.96 -15.30
C ILE A 316 4.54 5.35 -13.89
N SER A 317 3.58 5.73 -13.03
CA SER A 317 3.46 5.13 -11.71
C SER A 317 3.16 3.64 -11.82
N SER A 318 2.16 3.25 -12.63
CA SER A 318 1.81 1.83 -12.85
C SER A 318 2.97 1.02 -13.42
N LEU A 319 3.77 1.60 -14.33
CA LEU A 319 4.99 0.97 -14.85
C LEU A 319 6.01 0.71 -13.74
N LEU A 320 6.24 1.69 -12.84
CA LEU A 320 7.17 1.54 -11.73
C LEU A 320 6.63 0.59 -10.66
N GLU A 321 5.35 0.61 -10.37
CA GLU A 321 4.69 -0.32 -9.45
C GLU A 321 4.83 -1.77 -9.96
N CYS A 322 4.57 -2.03 -11.25
CA CYS A 322 4.81 -3.32 -11.89
C CYS A 322 6.28 -3.72 -11.78
N LEU A 323 7.22 -2.83 -12.12
CA LEU A 323 8.66 -3.07 -12.03
C LEU A 323 9.10 -3.50 -10.62
N MET A 324 8.47 -2.93 -9.60
CA MET A 324 8.80 -3.18 -8.20
C MET A 324 8.08 -4.39 -7.61
N GLY A 325 7.21 -5.06 -8.37
CA GLY A 325 6.58 -6.32 -7.98
C GLY A 325 5.18 -6.17 -7.38
N ALA A 326 4.54 -5.01 -7.56
CA ALA A 326 3.14 -4.83 -7.19
C ALA A 326 2.22 -5.80 -7.96
N SER A 327 1.18 -6.27 -7.29
CA SER A 327 0.10 -7.03 -7.93
C SER A 327 -0.76 -6.11 -8.81
N MET A 328 -1.48 -6.70 -9.76
CA MET A 328 -2.39 -5.91 -10.62
C MET A 328 -3.49 -5.21 -9.81
N ASP A 329 -3.94 -5.81 -8.72
CA ASP A 329 -4.94 -5.22 -7.82
C ASP A 329 -4.39 -3.95 -7.14
N GLU A 330 -3.14 -3.98 -6.63
CA GLU A 330 -2.48 -2.81 -6.04
C GLU A 330 -2.31 -1.67 -7.07
N VAL A 331 -1.92 -1.99 -8.30
CA VAL A 331 -1.79 -1.02 -9.40
C VAL A 331 -3.14 -0.38 -9.74
N ILE A 332 -4.22 -1.18 -9.79
CA ILE A 332 -5.59 -0.68 -10.02
C ILE A 332 -6.02 0.25 -8.89
N ASP A 333 -5.79 -0.14 -7.65
CA ASP A 333 -6.18 0.62 -6.46
C ASP A 333 -5.52 2.01 -6.48
N ASP A 334 -4.20 2.10 -6.71
CA ASP A 334 -3.55 3.42 -6.84
C ASP A 334 -4.08 4.19 -8.05
N TYR A 335 -4.19 3.55 -9.21
CA TYR A 335 -4.63 4.23 -10.43
C TYR A 335 -6.02 4.84 -10.26
N MET A 336 -6.96 4.10 -9.66
CA MET A 336 -8.36 4.50 -9.50
C MET A 336 -8.59 5.58 -8.45
N LEU A 337 -7.66 5.83 -7.51
CA LEU A 337 -7.78 6.91 -6.52
C LEU A 337 -8.04 8.28 -7.16
N THR A 338 -7.45 8.57 -8.32
CA THR A 338 -7.72 9.80 -9.06
C THR A 338 -9.16 9.90 -9.52
N TYR A 339 -9.72 8.80 -9.97
CA TYR A 339 -11.10 8.75 -10.47
C TYR A 339 -12.13 8.80 -9.34
N TYR A 340 -11.85 8.21 -8.19
CA TYR A 340 -12.65 8.37 -6.98
C TYR A 340 -12.68 9.83 -6.52
N ASN A 341 -11.51 10.43 -6.40
CA ASN A 341 -11.37 11.78 -5.84
C ASN A 341 -11.89 12.87 -6.77
N TYR A 342 -11.60 12.79 -8.08
CA TYR A 342 -11.92 13.88 -9.01
C TYR A 342 -13.26 13.74 -9.69
N TYR A 343 -13.69 12.51 -9.94
CA TYR A 343 -14.82 12.21 -10.79
C TYR A 343 -15.96 11.49 -10.08
N GLY A 344 -15.77 11.13 -8.80
CA GLY A 344 -16.78 10.42 -8.02
C GLY A 344 -17.18 9.07 -8.62
N VAL A 345 -16.22 8.39 -9.27
CA VAL A 345 -16.45 7.04 -9.80
C VAL A 345 -16.61 6.08 -8.62
N GLU A 346 -17.63 5.25 -8.66
CA GLU A 346 -17.90 4.24 -7.64
C GLU A 346 -17.27 2.90 -8.08
N GLU A 347 -16.61 2.22 -7.14
CA GLU A 347 -16.05 0.89 -7.36
C GLU A 347 -17.14 -0.11 -7.80
N GLY A 348 -16.83 -0.97 -8.79
CA GLY A 348 -17.76 -1.94 -9.33
C GLY A 348 -18.89 -1.36 -10.20
N SER A 349 -18.85 -0.06 -10.54
CA SER A 349 -19.75 0.54 -11.52
C SER A 349 -19.29 0.24 -12.94
N GLU A 350 -20.21 0.28 -13.94
CA GLU A 350 -19.84 0.16 -15.36
C GLU A 350 -18.75 1.15 -15.77
N LYS A 351 -18.77 2.35 -15.19
CA LYS A 351 -17.77 3.39 -15.45
C LYS A 351 -16.40 2.99 -14.88
N TYR A 352 -16.36 2.40 -13.68
CA TYR A 352 -15.15 1.83 -13.10
C TYR A 352 -14.55 0.75 -14.00
N ASP A 353 -15.37 -0.23 -14.41
CA ASP A 353 -14.94 -1.34 -15.26
C ASP A 353 -14.40 -0.83 -16.61
N ALA A 354 -15.09 0.14 -17.23
CA ALA A 354 -14.67 0.75 -18.47
C ALA A 354 -13.31 1.46 -18.35
N ILE A 355 -13.08 2.20 -17.26
CA ILE A 355 -11.81 2.92 -17.00
C ILE A 355 -10.68 1.90 -16.78
N VAL A 356 -10.86 0.95 -15.87
CA VAL A 356 -9.84 -0.07 -15.58
C VAL A 356 -9.47 -0.83 -16.85
N LYS A 357 -10.47 -1.29 -17.62
CA LYS A 357 -10.26 -2.06 -18.85
C LYS A 357 -9.52 -1.24 -19.93
N ASN A 358 -10.00 -0.02 -20.23
CA ASN A 358 -9.54 0.72 -21.41
C ASN A 358 -8.36 1.65 -21.12
N ASN A 359 -8.33 2.30 -19.94
CA ASN A 359 -7.30 3.29 -19.63
C ASN A 359 -6.08 2.68 -18.92
N LEU A 360 -6.21 1.50 -18.29
CA LEU A 360 -5.11 0.84 -17.60
C LEU A 360 -4.76 -0.51 -18.22
N ILE A 361 -5.63 -1.52 -18.14
CA ILE A 361 -5.33 -2.91 -18.58
C ILE A 361 -4.92 -2.96 -20.04
N LYS A 362 -5.71 -2.34 -20.93
CA LYS A 362 -5.42 -2.31 -22.37
C LYS A 362 -4.10 -1.58 -22.66
N VAL A 363 -3.80 -0.52 -21.94
CA VAL A 363 -2.55 0.23 -22.09
C VAL A 363 -1.37 -0.64 -21.66
N LEU A 364 -1.44 -1.28 -20.48
CA LEU A 364 -0.40 -2.16 -19.99
C LEU A 364 -0.21 -3.40 -20.86
N ASN A 365 -1.30 -4.07 -21.31
CA ASN A 365 -1.22 -5.19 -22.25
C ASN A 365 -0.47 -4.80 -23.53
N THR A 366 -0.77 -3.62 -24.06
CA THR A 366 -0.14 -3.12 -25.29
C THR A 366 1.33 -2.77 -25.04
N THR A 367 1.64 -2.11 -23.91
CA THR A 367 2.99 -1.70 -23.55
C THR A 367 3.90 -2.89 -23.29
N PHE A 368 3.42 -3.89 -22.57
CA PHE A 368 4.16 -5.10 -22.24
C PHE A 368 4.11 -6.16 -23.34
N LYS A 369 3.34 -5.92 -24.40
CA LYS A 369 3.16 -6.86 -25.54
C LYS A 369 2.64 -8.22 -25.09
N VAL A 370 1.74 -8.23 -24.08
CA VAL A 370 1.13 -9.44 -23.52
C VAL A 370 -0.39 -9.47 -23.82
N ASP A 371 -0.96 -10.67 -23.85
CA ASP A 371 -2.41 -10.84 -24.05
C ASP A 371 -3.19 -10.49 -22.78
N ASP A 372 -2.61 -10.72 -21.60
CA ASP A 372 -3.30 -10.61 -20.32
C ASP A 372 -2.31 -10.33 -19.17
N VAL A 373 -2.28 -9.09 -18.67
CA VAL A 373 -1.40 -8.65 -17.56
C VAL A 373 -1.65 -9.41 -16.25
N TYR A 374 -2.85 -9.98 -16.04
CA TYR A 374 -3.13 -10.79 -14.86
C TYR A 374 -2.40 -12.15 -14.86
N LYS A 375 -1.86 -12.57 -15.99
CA LYS A 375 -1.13 -13.83 -16.16
C LYS A 375 0.37 -13.62 -16.41
N ALA A 376 0.77 -12.39 -16.65
CA ALA A 376 2.15 -12.02 -16.93
C ALA A 376 2.98 -11.87 -15.64
N ASP A 377 4.28 -12.02 -15.74
CA ASP A 377 5.23 -11.56 -14.72
C ASP A 377 5.43 -10.05 -14.92
N LEU A 378 4.62 -9.26 -14.20
CA LEU A 378 4.59 -7.81 -14.35
C LEU A 378 5.96 -7.16 -14.16
N ALA A 379 6.77 -7.67 -13.22
CA ALA A 379 8.09 -7.11 -12.94
C ALA A 379 9.08 -7.40 -14.09
N ALA A 380 9.02 -8.59 -14.66
CA ALA A 380 9.82 -8.95 -15.81
C ALA A 380 9.42 -8.17 -17.07
N GLU A 381 8.12 -8.01 -17.33
CA GLU A 381 7.59 -7.28 -18.49
C GLU A 381 7.89 -5.79 -18.41
N ALA A 382 7.73 -5.17 -17.24
CA ALA A 382 8.10 -3.77 -17.01
C ALA A 382 9.59 -3.54 -17.21
N ALA A 383 10.45 -4.45 -16.72
CA ALA A 383 11.89 -4.40 -16.94
C ALA A 383 12.24 -4.58 -18.44
N ALA A 384 11.57 -5.51 -19.14
CA ALA A 384 11.75 -5.71 -20.58
C ALA A 384 11.40 -4.45 -21.38
N PHE A 385 10.25 -3.82 -21.10
CA PHE A 385 9.85 -2.55 -21.72
C PHE A 385 10.90 -1.45 -21.50
N LEU A 386 11.39 -1.28 -20.25
CA LEU A 386 12.40 -0.28 -19.94
C LEU A 386 13.73 -0.53 -20.67
N MET A 387 14.10 -1.79 -20.88
CA MET A 387 15.35 -2.16 -21.57
C MET A 387 15.20 -2.15 -23.10
N GLU A 388 14.16 -2.75 -23.64
CA GLU A 388 14.00 -3.00 -25.07
C GLU A 388 13.38 -1.80 -25.82
N ASP A 389 12.38 -1.13 -25.21
CA ASP A 389 11.65 -0.04 -25.84
C ASP A 389 12.17 1.33 -25.38
N ALA A 390 12.49 1.50 -24.08
CA ALA A 390 13.02 2.76 -23.56
C ALA A 390 14.56 2.84 -23.58
N GLY A 391 15.27 1.71 -23.76
CA GLY A 391 16.73 1.67 -23.97
C GLY A 391 17.57 1.91 -22.71
N LEU A 392 17.07 1.51 -21.52
CA LEU A 392 17.87 1.41 -20.32
C LEU A 392 18.74 0.14 -20.38
N THR A 393 19.88 0.18 -19.73
CA THR A 393 20.69 -1.03 -19.50
C THR A 393 20.13 -1.83 -18.30
N ALA A 394 20.52 -3.09 -18.18
CA ALA A 394 20.16 -3.92 -17.02
C ALA A 394 20.66 -3.30 -15.70
N ASP A 395 21.86 -2.71 -15.71
CA ASP A 395 22.44 -2.02 -14.55
C ASP A 395 21.63 -0.77 -14.18
N GLU A 396 21.15 0.00 -15.18
CA GLU A 396 20.27 1.16 -14.94
C GLU A 396 18.92 0.72 -14.35
N VAL A 397 18.32 -0.39 -14.82
CA VAL A 397 17.08 -0.94 -14.25
C VAL A 397 17.30 -1.40 -12.81
N ALA A 398 18.41 -2.08 -12.53
CA ALA A 398 18.77 -2.47 -11.16
C ALA A 398 18.99 -1.26 -10.25
N ALA A 399 19.69 -0.22 -10.73
CA ALA A 399 19.89 1.02 -9.99
C ALA A 399 18.55 1.75 -9.72
N LEU A 400 17.64 1.78 -10.71
CA LEU A 400 16.29 2.36 -10.55
C LEU A 400 15.51 1.63 -9.45
N LYS A 401 15.50 0.29 -9.48
CA LYS A 401 14.87 -0.52 -8.42
C LYS A 401 15.50 -0.20 -7.06
N GLY A 402 16.81 -0.11 -6.96
CA GLY A 402 17.50 0.29 -5.73
C GLY A 402 17.09 1.66 -5.21
N LYS A 403 16.86 2.64 -6.10
CA LYS A 403 16.39 4.00 -5.73
C LYS A 403 14.94 4.04 -5.25
N LEU A 404 14.10 3.12 -5.71
CA LEU A 404 12.66 3.09 -5.41
C LEU A 404 12.31 2.15 -4.25
N THR A 405 13.27 1.37 -3.77
CA THR A 405 13.04 0.39 -2.71
C THR A 405 13.17 1.02 -1.32
N ILE A 406 13.28 0.17 -0.32
CA ILE A 406 13.41 0.51 1.09
C ILE A 406 14.66 1.37 1.37
N THR A 407 14.57 2.23 2.36
CA THR A 407 15.67 3.02 2.90
C THR A 407 16.15 2.45 4.24
N LEU A 408 17.38 2.78 4.65
CA LEU A 408 17.86 2.42 5.99
C LEU A 408 17.04 3.07 7.10
N GLN A 409 16.45 4.26 6.84
CA GLN A 409 15.52 4.88 7.77
C GLN A 409 14.26 4.02 7.96
N GLU A 410 13.67 3.50 6.89
CA GLU A 410 12.52 2.59 7.01
C GLU A 410 12.89 1.30 7.74
N ILE A 411 14.06 0.72 7.45
CA ILE A 411 14.58 -0.45 8.17
C ILE A 411 14.72 -0.17 9.66
N TYR A 412 15.30 0.96 10.02
CA TYR A 412 15.41 1.39 11.41
C TYR A 412 14.04 1.56 12.06
N ASP A 413 13.12 2.28 11.39
CA ASP A 413 11.79 2.60 11.92
C ASP A 413 10.96 1.33 12.20
N VAL A 414 10.98 0.34 11.30
CA VAL A 414 10.21 -0.90 11.48
C VAL A 414 10.77 -1.81 12.57
N CYS A 415 12.02 -1.61 12.97
CA CYS A 415 12.68 -2.32 14.06
C CYS A 415 12.47 -1.67 15.44
N GLN A 416 11.84 -0.49 15.51
CA GLN A 416 11.53 0.13 16.78
C GLN A 416 10.38 -0.60 17.50
N THR A 417 10.44 -0.68 18.81
CA THR A 417 9.49 -1.43 19.64
C THR A 417 8.03 -1.10 19.35
N ASP A 418 7.70 0.18 19.27
CA ASP A 418 6.33 0.63 18.99
C ASP A 418 5.86 0.20 17.61
N ALA A 419 6.75 0.15 16.63
CA ALA A 419 6.45 -0.32 15.29
C ALA A 419 6.23 -1.84 15.26
N LEU A 420 7.10 -2.60 15.95
CA LEU A 420 7.00 -4.07 16.06
C LEU A 420 5.67 -4.50 16.70
N LEU A 421 5.20 -3.79 17.73
CA LEU A 421 3.97 -4.08 18.46
C LEU A 421 2.73 -3.34 17.92
N LYS A 422 2.85 -2.58 16.83
CA LYS A 422 1.75 -1.74 16.32
C LYS A 422 0.51 -2.55 15.94
N ASN A 423 0.72 -3.67 15.26
CA ASN A 423 -0.35 -4.53 14.73
C ASN A 423 -0.36 -5.92 15.37
N HIS A 424 0.49 -6.16 16.39
CA HIS A 424 0.70 -7.47 16.99
C HIS A 424 0.54 -7.40 18.52
N GLU A 425 0.10 -8.52 19.10
CA GLU A 425 0.02 -8.67 20.55
C GLU A 425 1.40 -8.99 21.14
N SER A 426 2.26 -9.66 20.35
CA SER A 426 3.60 -10.04 20.76
C SER A 426 4.59 -10.16 19.61
N VAL A 427 5.88 -10.02 19.93
CA VAL A 427 6.99 -10.31 19.03
C VAL A 427 7.97 -11.25 19.73
N TYR A 428 8.33 -12.34 19.06
CA TYR A 428 9.35 -13.28 19.54
C TYR A 428 10.62 -13.12 18.71
N ILE A 429 11.72 -12.79 19.37
CA ILE A 429 13.00 -12.44 18.78
C ILE A 429 14.02 -13.49 19.22
N ARG A 430 14.77 -14.05 18.28
CA ARG A 430 15.86 -14.98 18.56
C ARG A 430 17.17 -14.43 18.05
N ASN A 431 18.16 -14.35 18.91
CA ASN A 431 19.51 -13.92 18.59
C ASN A 431 20.45 -15.12 18.55
N GLY A 432 21.13 -15.32 17.43
CA GLY A 432 22.05 -16.41 17.20
C GLY A 432 23.44 -15.92 16.78
N MET A 433 24.45 -16.75 16.99
CA MET A 433 25.82 -16.55 16.51
C MET A 433 26.37 -17.88 16.01
N ASP A 434 27.02 -17.86 14.83
CA ASP A 434 27.65 -19.04 14.20
C ASP A 434 26.73 -20.27 14.11
N GLY A 435 25.41 -20.03 13.96
CA GLY A 435 24.38 -21.06 13.78
C GLY A 435 23.72 -21.56 15.07
N GLU A 436 24.08 -21.02 16.25
CA GLU A 436 23.47 -21.36 17.52
C GLU A 436 22.72 -20.15 18.11
N PHE A 437 21.47 -20.32 18.55
CA PHE A 437 20.70 -19.27 19.24
C PHE A 437 21.09 -19.24 20.71
N TRP A 438 21.48 -18.05 21.19
CA TRP A 438 21.96 -17.83 22.55
C TRP A 438 21.02 -16.93 23.39
N LEU A 439 20.13 -16.14 22.76
CA LEU A 439 19.16 -15.29 23.44
C LEU A 439 17.82 -15.36 22.71
N GLU A 440 16.77 -15.51 23.49
CA GLU A 440 15.38 -15.47 23.07
C GLU A 440 14.67 -14.36 23.84
N THR A 441 14.01 -13.43 23.13
CA THR A 441 13.23 -12.35 23.73
C THR A 441 11.77 -12.49 23.30
N TYR A 442 10.84 -12.46 24.26
CA TYR A 442 9.40 -12.40 23.98
C TYR A 442 8.88 -11.04 24.51
N LEU A 443 8.39 -10.25 23.58
CA LEU A 443 8.02 -8.87 23.77
C LEU A 443 6.53 -8.67 23.65
N THR A 444 5.92 -7.93 24.61
CA THR A 444 4.52 -7.47 24.55
C THR A 444 4.44 -6.03 25.04
N LYS A 445 3.26 -5.41 24.95
CA LYS A 445 3.03 -4.07 25.53
C LYS A 445 3.17 -4.05 27.05
N ASP A 446 2.90 -5.16 27.72
CA ASP A 446 2.82 -5.25 29.19
C ASP A 446 4.10 -5.79 29.83
N TYR A 447 4.89 -6.57 29.10
CA TYR A 447 6.09 -7.19 29.63
C TYR A 447 7.15 -7.56 28.58
N THR A 448 8.39 -7.72 29.03
CA THR A 448 9.51 -8.31 28.30
C THR A 448 9.95 -9.58 28.99
N TYR A 449 10.28 -10.60 28.20
CA TYR A 449 10.83 -11.87 28.67
C TYR A 449 12.08 -12.20 27.87
N ASP A 450 13.22 -12.36 28.56
CA ASP A 450 14.50 -12.79 27.99
C ASP A 450 14.87 -14.16 28.53
N HIS A 451 15.38 -15.02 27.67
CA HIS A 451 15.84 -16.35 28.00
C HIS A 451 17.13 -16.66 27.25
N MET A 452 18.18 -17.01 28.01
CA MET A 452 19.40 -17.63 27.45
C MET A 452 19.32 -19.11 27.73
N PRO A 453 19.13 -19.96 26.71
CA PRO A 453 18.94 -21.40 26.89
C PRO A 453 20.26 -22.14 27.06
N ASP A 454 21.02 -21.84 28.13
CA ASP A 454 22.18 -22.60 28.51
C ASP A 454 21.72 -23.82 29.36
N GLU A 455 22.18 -25.02 29.01
CA GLU A 455 21.76 -26.24 29.71
C GLU A 455 22.27 -26.29 31.17
N GLU A 456 23.39 -25.65 31.46
CA GLU A 456 24.01 -25.67 32.78
C GLU A 456 23.52 -24.51 33.66
N PHE A 457 23.30 -23.32 33.06
CA PHE A 457 22.89 -22.11 33.78
C PHE A 457 21.84 -21.30 33.00
N PRO A 458 20.60 -21.78 32.87
CA PRO A 458 19.58 -21.06 32.12
C PRO A 458 19.31 -19.71 32.78
N TYR A 459 19.48 -18.64 32.00
CA TYR A 459 19.15 -17.28 32.43
C TYR A 459 17.75 -16.91 31.94
N VAL A 460 16.92 -16.43 32.87
CA VAL A 460 15.58 -15.91 32.54
C VAL A 460 15.43 -14.55 33.22
N LYS A 461 15.05 -13.52 32.47
CA LYS A 461 14.65 -12.21 32.96
C LYS A 461 13.25 -11.90 32.44
N PHE A 462 12.33 -11.56 33.33
CA PHE A 462 10.99 -11.12 32.97
C PHE A 462 10.72 -9.79 33.66
N MET A 463 10.32 -8.78 32.89
CA MET A 463 10.11 -7.42 33.38
C MET A 463 8.73 -6.91 33.01
N THR A 464 8.10 -6.27 33.97
CA THR A 464 6.97 -5.34 33.82
C THR A 464 7.41 -3.96 34.28
N ASP A 465 6.55 -2.95 34.20
CA ASP A 465 6.89 -1.59 34.64
C ASP A 465 7.16 -1.50 36.15
N ASP A 466 6.71 -2.47 36.95
CA ASP A 466 6.79 -2.45 38.42
C ASP A 466 7.43 -3.70 39.03
N ALA A 467 7.91 -4.64 38.22
CA ALA A 467 8.49 -5.89 38.71
C ALA A 467 9.49 -6.51 37.74
N CYS A 468 10.57 -7.08 38.28
CA CYS A 468 11.50 -7.94 37.56
C CYS A 468 11.51 -9.32 38.22
N TYR A 469 11.47 -10.38 37.41
CA TYR A 469 11.60 -11.76 37.86
C TYR A 469 12.78 -12.39 37.12
N ARG A 470 13.56 -13.17 37.85
CA ARG A 470 14.67 -13.96 37.30
C ARG A 470 14.53 -15.44 37.70
N TYR A 471 15.17 -16.31 36.98
CA TYR A 471 15.30 -17.70 37.32
C TYR A 471 16.75 -17.99 37.67
N ASP A 472 16.99 -18.52 38.87
CA ASP A 472 18.30 -18.89 39.35
C ASP A 472 18.23 -20.17 40.15
N SER A 473 19.13 -21.11 39.87
CA SER A 473 19.32 -22.36 40.63
C SER A 473 18.02 -23.16 40.91
N GLY A 474 17.11 -23.18 39.94
CA GLY A 474 15.84 -23.89 40.06
C GLY A 474 14.68 -23.10 40.67
N ASN A 475 14.88 -21.83 41.01
CA ASN A 475 13.90 -20.98 41.67
C ASN A 475 13.61 -19.71 40.87
N PHE A 476 12.36 -19.23 40.93
CA PHE A 476 12.03 -17.89 40.48
C PHE A 476 12.23 -16.87 41.62
N LEU A 477 12.86 -15.76 41.32
CA LEU A 477 13.11 -14.64 42.22
C LEU A 477 12.41 -13.42 41.68
N ARG A 478 11.75 -12.65 42.55
CA ARG A 478 11.28 -11.29 42.23
C ARG A 478 12.28 -10.29 42.78
N TYR A 479 12.68 -9.38 41.92
CA TYR A 479 13.61 -8.29 42.29
C TYR A 479 12.86 -6.97 42.54
N TRP A 480 13.41 -6.18 43.49
CA TRP A 480 13.02 -4.82 43.73
C TRP A 480 14.18 -3.92 43.31
N PHE A 481 13.85 -2.87 42.57
CA PHE A 481 14.82 -1.86 42.21
C PHE A 481 14.91 -0.82 43.36
N ILE A 482 16.10 -0.64 43.91
CA ILE A 482 16.33 0.22 45.05
C ILE A 482 17.26 1.35 44.65
N THR A 483 16.85 2.58 44.93
CA THR A 483 17.65 3.81 44.75
C THR A 483 17.94 4.48 46.08
N THR A 484 18.89 5.42 46.10
CA THR A 484 19.21 6.21 47.30
C THR A 484 18.02 7.06 47.74
N ASP A 485 17.09 7.38 46.86
CA ASP A 485 15.93 8.21 47.12
C ASP A 485 14.67 7.41 47.47
N GLY A 486 14.68 6.07 47.32
CA GLY A 486 13.53 5.22 47.66
C GLY A 486 13.49 3.89 46.96
N VAL A 487 12.28 3.33 46.84
CA VAL A 487 12.00 2.09 46.09
C VAL A 487 11.53 2.48 44.68
N GLY A 488 12.41 2.27 43.70
CA GLY A 488 12.09 2.50 42.30
C GLY A 488 11.19 1.43 41.67
N ASP A 489 10.89 1.62 40.40
CA ASP A 489 10.22 0.65 39.55
C ASP A 489 11.14 0.33 38.36
N PHE A 490 10.72 -0.63 37.53
CA PHE A 490 11.50 -1.09 36.41
C PHE A 490 11.05 -0.45 35.07
N ALA A 491 10.15 0.53 35.08
CA ALA A 491 9.61 1.11 33.87
C ALA A 491 10.71 1.71 32.96
N ASN A 492 11.65 2.47 33.55
CA ASN A 492 12.76 3.03 32.81
C ASN A 492 13.71 1.97 32.28
N GLU A 493 14.08 0.97 33.12
CA GLU A 493 14.96 -0.12 32.70
C GLU A 493 14.32 -0.98 31.59
N ARG A 494 13.00 -1.20 31.69
CA ARG A 494 12.27 -1.89 30.64
C ARG A 494 12.28 -1.08 29.36
N ALA A 495 12.04 0.22 29.42
CA ALA A 495 12.06 1.11 28.26
C ALA A 495 13.46 1.14 27.61
N GLU A 496 14.52 1.30 28.39
CA GLU A 496 15.90 1.26 27.88
C GLU A 496 16.27 -0.09 27.27
N SER A 497 15.77 -1.21 27.82
CA SER A 497 15.95 -2.53 27.25
C SER A 497 15.25 -2.69 25.89
N TYR A 498 14.18 -1.94 25.63
CA TYR A 498 13.48 -1.92 24.37
C TYR A 498 14.25 -1.20 23.26
N GLU A 499 14.81 -0.03 23.56
CA GLU A 499 15.45 0.83 22.56
C GLU A 499 16.70 0.18 21.95
N ALA A 500 17.31 -0.76 22.65
CA ALA A 500 18.56 -1.43 22.24
C ALA A 500 18.37 -2.80 21.59
N LEU A 501 17.12 -3.29 21.40
CA LEU A 501 16.88 -4.70 21.15
C LEU A 501 17.29 -5.20 19.77
N ILE A 502 17.23 -4.38 18.70
CA ILE A 502 17.41 -4.89 17.33
C ILE A 502 18.44 -4.06 16.53
N LEU A 503 18.24 -2.76 16.37
CA LEU A 503 19.10 -1.88 15.56
C LEU A 503 19.27 -0.51 16.21
N GLY A 504 20.50 -0.01 16.27
CA GLY A 504 20.81 1.36 16.65
C GLY A 504 20.69 2.34 15.47
N GLU A 505 20.66 3.65 15.75
CA GLU A 505 20.66 4.71 14.72
C GLU A 505 21.93 4.71 13.86
N ASP A 506 22.98 4.04 14.28
CA ASP A 506 24.24 3.93 13.56
C ASP A 506 24.08 3.31 12.17
N ILE A 507 23.09 2.42 11.97
CA ILE A 507 22.82 1.85 10.64
C ILE A 507 22.48 2.89 9.58
N LEU A 508 21.97 4.07 9.98
CA LEU A 508 21.61 5.15 9.05
C LEU A 508 22.81 5.74 8.31
N GLU A 509 24.00 5.52 8.82
CA GLU A 509 25.28 5.93 8.21
C GLU A 509 25.81 4.90 7.21
N ASP A 510 25.28 3.68 7.19
CA ASP A 510 25.72 2.59 6.35
C ASP A 510 25.29 2.79 4.89
N ILE A 511 25.80 1.94 4.00
CA ILE A 511 25.59 2.07 2.56
C ILE A 511 24.83 0.86 2.05
N ILE A 512 23.63 1.07 1.49
CA ILE A 512 22.93 0.01 0.77
C ILE A 512 23.71 -0.37 -0.47
N GLU A 513 24.14 -1.62 -0.54
CA GLU A 513 24.88 -2.19 -1.68
C GLU A 513 23.91 -2.81 -2.71
N SER A 514 22.89 -3.51 -2.23
CA SER A 514 21.89 -4.14 -3.11
C SER A 514 20.52 -4.28 -2.44
N VAL A 515 19.48 -4.33 -3.27
CA VAL A 515 18.12 -4.69 -2.88
C VAL A 515 17.57 -5.69 -3.88
N GLU A 516 17.09 -6.82 -3.39
CA GLU A 516 16.46 -7.87 -4.18
C GLU A 516 15.03 -8.10 -3.68
N ILE A 517 14.06 -8.21 -4.59
CA ILE A 517 12.69 -8.61 -4.29
C ILE A 517 12.50 -10.02 -4.84
N LYS A 518 12.25 -10.97 -3.95
CA LYS A 518 12.14 -12.38 -4.31
C LYS A 518 11.24 -13.14 -3.34
N ASP A 519 10.38 -13.99 -3.90
CA ASP A 519 9.47 -14.86 -3.12
C ASP A 519 8.67 -14.10 -2.04
N GLY A 520 8.16 -12.90 -2.37
CA GLY A 520 7.39 -12.05 -1.46
C GLY A 520 8.22 -11.42 -0.33
N ARG A 521 9.54 -11.34 -0.49
CA ARG A 521 10.48 -10.74 0.47
C ARG A 521 11.29 -9.64 -0.18
N ILE A 522 11.62 -8.61 0.60
CA ILE A 522 12.62 -7.61 0.26
C ILE A 522 13.89 -7.98 1.01
N ILE A 523 14.97 -8.20 0.28
CA ILE A 523 16.28 -8.53 0.82
C ILE A 523 17.19 -7.33 0.55
N VAL A 524 17.60 -6.66 1.62
CA VAL A 524 18.48 -5.48 1.55
C VAL A 524 19.83 -5.84 2.09
N THR A 525 20.87 -5.62 1.29
CA THR A 525 22.24 -5.75 1.75
C THR A 525 22.84 -4.37 1.96
N SER A 526 23.38 -4.10 3.13
CA SER A 526 24.20 -2.92 3.40
C SER A 526 25.60 -3.28 3.88
N VAL A 527 26.53 -2.36 3.72
CA VAL A 527 27.90 -2.46 4.24
C VAL A 527 28.17 -1.34 5.22
N LEU A 528 28.97 -1.65 6.22
CA LEU A 528 29.37 -0.66 7.24
C LEU A 528 30.00 0.57 6.59
N SER A 529 29.55 1.74 6.96
CA SER A 529 30.20 3.01 6.65
C SER A 529 31.60 3.07 7.26
N SER A 530 32.44 3.93 6.72
CA SER A 530 33.79 4.16 7.32
C SER A 530 33.71 4.58 8.79
N LYS A 531 32.67 5.33 9.13
CA LYS A 531 32.43 5.81 10.52
C LYS A 531 32.06 4.65 11.45
N ASN A 532 31.16 3.78 11.03
CA ASN A 532 30.75 2.62 11.81
C ASN A 532 31.87 1.59 11.91
N LEU A 533 32.66 1.42 10.85
CA LEU A 533 33.80 0.53 10.85
C LEU A 533 34.88 0.97 11.84
N GLU A 534 35.11 2.30 12.03
CA GLU A 534 36.08 2.83 13.01
C GLU A 534 35.84 2.30 14.43
N ALA A 535 34.57 2.10 14.82
CA ALA A 535 34.21 1.57 16.14
C ALA A 535 34.62 0.10 16.32
N TRP A 536 34.81 -0.65 15.24
CA TRP A 536 35.13 -2.09 15.27
C TRP A 536 36.59 -2.40 14.94
N VAL A 537 37.37 -1.41 14.48
CA VAL A 537 38.80 -1.61 14.09
C VAL A 537 39.64 -2.11 15.26
N GLU A 538 39.40 -1.65 16.49
CA GLU A 538 40.14 -2.12 17.69
C GLU A 538 39.89 -3.61 17.99
N PHE A 539 38.79 -4.20 17.47
CA PHE A 539 38.48 -5.62 17.56
C PHE A 539 38.97 -6.43 16.37
N GLY A 540 39.74 -5.80 15.46
CA GLY A 540 40.31 -6.45 14.27
C GLY A 540 39.34 -6.61 13.11
N VAL A 541 38.17 -5.95 13.13
CA VAL A 541 37.21 -5.98 12.02
C VAL A 541 37.68 -5.06 10.89
N THR A 542 37.67 -5.57 9.67
CA THR A 542 38.09 -4.84 8.46
C THR A 542 36.91 -4.51 7.53
N ALA A 543 35.81 -5.25 7.64
CA ALA A 543 34.57 -4.99 6.92
C ALA A 543 33.38 -5.62 7.67
N GLY A 544 32.20 -5.09 7.45
CA GLY A 544 30.95 -5.67 7.94
C GLY A 544 29.85 -5.54 6.91
N LYS A 545 28.96 -6.53 6.88
CA LYS A 545 27.85 -6.63 5.97
C LYS A 545 26.60 -7.00 6.73
N TYR A 546 25.52 -6.28 6.46
CA TYR A 546 24.18 -6.59 6.99
C TYR A 546 23.29 -7.08 5.85
N GLU A 547 22.46 -8.06 6.14
CA GLU A 547 21.36 -8.47 5.28
C GLU A 547 20.05 -8.38 6.08
N TYR A 548 19.16 -7.52 5.63
CA TYR A 548 17.83 -7.32 6.20
C TYR A 548 16.81 -8.02 5.31
N VAL A 549 15.94 -8.84 5.89
CA VAL A 549 14.86 -9.52 5.18
C VAL A 549 13.53 -9.06 5.73
N LEU A 550 12.70 -8.45 4.88
CA LEU A 550 11.36 -7.96 5.23
C LEU A 550 10.31 -8.68 4.37
N ASP A 551 9.09 -8.77 4.89
CA ASP A 551 7.93 -9.13 4.08
C ASP A 551 7.64 -8.00 3.07
N ALA A 552 7.47 -8.33 1.80
CA ALA A 552 7.33 -7.32 0.75
C ALA A 552 5.99 -6.56 0.81
N LYS A 553 4.97 -7.14 1.44
CA LYS A 553 3.63 -6.57 1.54
C LYS A 553 3.41 -5.84 2.86
N THR A 554 3.71 -6.48 3.98
CA THR A 554 3.50 -5.90 5.32
C THR A 554 4.64 -5.00 5.76
N ARG A 555 5.83 -5.13 5.13
CA ARG A 555 7.08 -4.41 5.46
C ARG A 555 7.63 -4.78 6.84
N GLU A 556 7.15 -5.85 7.43
CA GLU A 556 7.60 -6.35 8.72
C GLU A 556 8.97 -7.01 8.60
N MET A 557 9.84 -6.77 9.57
CA MET A 557 11.16 -7.38 9.62
C MET A 557 11.03 -8.89 9.94
N ILE A 558 11.65 -9.71 9.10
CA ILE A 558 11.69 -11.18 9.29
C ILE A 558 13.00 -11.60 9.91
N SER A 559 14.13 -11.10 9.39
CA SER A 559 15.45 -11.42 9.93
C SER A 559 16.48 -10.37 9.57
N ILE A 560 17.53 -10.30 10.39
CA ILE A 560 18.72 -9.50 10.18
C ILE A 560 19.91 -10.43 10.33
N SER A 561 20.75 -10.53 9.31
CA SER A 561 22.02 -11.24 9.38
C SER A 561 23.17 -10.25 9.35
N ILE A 562 24.21 -10.47 10.16
CA ILE A 562 25.36 -9.60 10.28
C ILE A 562 26.60 -10.44 10.09
N GLU A 563 27.47 -10.06 9.17
CA GLU A 563 28.77 -10.69 8.95
C GLU A 563 29.89 -9.68 9.20
N TYR A 564 30.86 -10.05 10.05
CA TYR A 564 32.08 -9.29 10.29
C TYR A 564 33.28 -10.04 9.70
N ILE A 565 34.11 -9.34 8.97
CA ILE A 565 35.34 -9.85 8.36
C ILE A 565 36.53 -9.28 9.16
N TYR A 566 37.39 -10.15 9.67
CA TYR A 566 38.56 -9.79 10.47
C TYR A 566 39.84 -9.69 9.66
N GLU A 567 40.88 -9.07 10.22
CA GLU A 567 42.21 -8.90 9.59
C GLU A 567 42.85 -10.22 9.17
N ASP A 568 42.61 -11.33 9.87
CA ASP A 568 43.12 -12.66 9.56
C ASP A 568 42.31 -13.39 8.48
N GLY A 569 41.25 -12.77 7.97
CA GLY A 569 40.32 -13.32 6.98
C GLY A 569 39.28 -14.25 7.57
N SER A 570 39.17 -14.38 8.90
CA SER A 570 38.05 -15.09 9.54
C SER A 570 36.76 -14.27 9.43
N VAL A 571 35.64 -14.96 9.47
CA VAL A 571 34.29 -14.34 9.42
C VAL A 571 33.51 -14.84 10.63
N SER A 572 32.89 -13.92 11.37
CA SER A 572 31.83 -14.28 12.31
C SER A 572 30.48 -13.84 11.77
N SER A 573 29.45 -14.62 12.06
CA SER A 573 28.08 -14.29 11.65
C SER A 573 27.12 -14.32 12.83
N SER A 574 26.26 -13.31 12.90
CA SER A 574 25.12 -13.32 13.81
C SER A 574 23.81 -13.18 13.05
N ILE A 575 22.74 -13.67 13.64
CA ILE A 575 21.40 -13.59 13.08
C ILE A 575 20.39 -13.20 14.16
N ILE A 576 19.45 -12.33 13.78
CA ILE A 576 18.28 -11.98 14.56
C ILE A 576 17.06 -12.41 13.76
N GLU A 577 16.21 -13.26 14.32
CA GLU A 577 14.97 -13.71 13.68
C GLU A 577 13.77 -13.18 14.46
N LEU A 578 12.74 -12.70 13.77
CA LEU A 578 11.52 -12.17 14.36
C LEU A 578 10.32 -13.04 13.94
N SER A 579 9.43 -13.30 14.92
CA SER A 579 8.15 -13.97 14.70
C SER A 579 7.04 -13.23 15.44
N TYR A 580 6.01 -12.86 14.73
CA TYR A 580 4.90 -12.06 15.25
C TYR A 580 3.76 -12.98 15.75
N ASP A 581 3.11 -12.58 16.85
CA ASP A 581 2.00 -13.32 17.49
C ASP A 581 2.32 -14.80 17.74
N ALA A 582 3.59 -15.08 18.05
CA ALA A 582 4.06 -16.42 18.35
C ALA A 582 3.50 -16.94 19.67
N GLU A 583 3.41 -18.28 19.83
CA GLU A 583 3.06 -18.87 21.09
C GLU A 583 4.11 -18.57 22.16
N GLU A 584 3.65 -18.31 23.40
CA GLU A 584 4.52 -18.08 24.55
C GLU A 584 5.48 -19.26 24.76
N PRO A 585 6.78 -19.03 24.98
CA PRO A 585 7.73 -20.06 25.32
C PRO A 585 7.35 -20.83 26.60
N GLU A 586 7.70 -22.09 26.70
CA GLU A 586 7.31 -22.96 27.83
C GLU A 586 7.80 -22.45 29.20
N MET A 587 8.98 -21.84 29.24
CA MET A 587 9.52 -21.26 30.49
C MET A 587 8.73 -20.00 30.87
N LEU A 588 8.33 -19.18 29.88
CA LEU A 588 7.46 -18.02 30.09
C LEU A 588 6.09 -18.44 30.61
N LYS A 589 5.46 -19.50 30.06
CA LYS A 589 4.19 -20.04 30.56
C LYS A 589 4.28 -20.46 32.03
N LYS A 590 5.39 -21.07 32.43
CA LYS A 590 5.63 -21.43 33.83
C LYS A 590 5.75 -20.19 34.72
N LEU A 591 6.49 -19.19 34.27
CA LEU A 591 6.66 -17.94 34.98
C LEU A 591 5.35 -17.17 35.13
N LEU A 592 4.57 -17.03 34.06
CA LEU A 592 3.25 -16.40 34.08
C LEU A 592 2.29 -17.13 35.01
N GLY A 593 2.40 -18.45 35.13
CA GLY A 593 1.67 -19.25 36.14
C GLY A 593 2.03 -18.85 37.58
N TYR A 594 3.23 -18.34 37.84
CA TYR A 594 3.65 -17.77 39.12
C TYR A 594 3.17 -16.30 39.26
N VAL A 595 3.47 -15.47 38.29
CA VAL A 595 3.18 -14.02 38.33
C VAL A 595 1.67 -13.74 38.45
N ASN A 596 0.86 -14.53 37.79
CA ASN A 596 -0.59 -14.36 37.75
C ASN A 596 -1.33 -15.07 38.91
N GLN A 597 -0.63 -15.59 39.93
CA GLN A 597 -1.29 -16.18 41.09
C GLN A 597 -2.05 -15.11 41.88
N THR A 598 -3.34 -15.37 42.12
CA THR A 598 -4.23 -14.54 42.94
C THR A 598 -4.49 -15.14 44.31
N GLU A 599 -4.09 -16.39 44.53
CA GLU A 599 -4.25 -17.13 45.76
C GLU A 599 -2.88 -17.50 46.34
N ASN A 600 -2.85 -17.83 47.62
CA ASN A 600 -1.62 -18.22 48.30
C ASN A 600 -0.53 -17.19 48.29
N LEU A 601 -0.91 -15.92 48.51
CA LEU A 601 -0.03 -14.76 48.56
C LEU A 601 0.45 -14.44 49.96
N ARG A 602 1.58 -13.72 50.07
CA ARG A 602 2.09 -13.09 51.28
C ARG A 602 2.31 -11.59 51.03
N ASN A 603 2.28 -10.79 52.11
CA ASN A 603 2.64 -9.40 52.04
C ASN A 603 4.17 -9.24 52.17
N VAL A 604 4.76 -8.52 51.23
CA VAL A 604 6.17 -8.11 51.31
C VAL A 604 6.20 -6.60 51.32
N THR A 605 6.79 -6.05 52.38
CA THR A 605 6.98 -4.60 52.57
C THR A 605 8.45 -4.28 52.53
N VAL A 606 8.86 -3.33 51.72
CA VAL A 606 10.23 -2.83 51.69
C VAL A 606 10.20 -1.40 52.23
N VAL A 607 11.07 -1.12 53.17
CA VAL A 607 11.24 0.20 53.82
C VAL A 607 12.63 0.67 53.46
N SER A 608 12.77 1.70 52.65
CA SER A 608 14.03 2.36 52.34
C SER A 608 14.30 3.50 53.31
N ASN A 609 15.56 3.75 53.59
CA ASN A 609 16.04 4.82 54.47
C ASN A 609 15.36 4.84 55.86
N PRO A 610 15.25 3.69 56.56
CA PRO A 610 14.49 3.59 57.82
C PRO A 610 14.97 4.54 58.86
N GLY A 611 14.04 5.26 59.55
CA GLY A 611 14.33 6.19 60.62
C GLY A 611 14.91 7.56 60.18
N THR A 612 14.92 7.84 58.89
CA THR A 612 15.34 9.14 58.30
C THR A 612 14.14 9.94 57.79
N ASP A 613 14.37 11.19 57.45
CA ASP A 613 13.37 12.05 56.77
C ASP A 613 13.06 11.64 55.32
N LYS A 614 13.82 10.71 54.79
CA LYS A 614 13.63 10.08 53.48
C LYS A 614 13.05 8.65 53.57
N GLU A 615 12.51 8.28 54.73
CA GLU A 615 11.91 6.95 54.87
C GLU A 615 10.71 6.79 53.93
N GLU A 616 10.77 5.77 53.07
CA GLU A 616 9.70 5.37 52.17
C GLU A 616 9.40 3.87 52.35
N SER A 617 8.10 3.51 52.24
CA SER A 617 7.72 2.12 52.29
C SER A 617 6.78 1.75 51.11
N LYS A 618 7.08 0.63 50.46
CA LYS A 618 6.27 0.04 49.39
C LYS A 618 5.87 -1.38 49.77
N SER A 619 4.59 -1.74 49.59
CA SER A 619 4.12 -3.07 49.90
C SER A 619 3.47 -3.71 48.68
N ILE A 620 3.74 -4.99 48.49
CA ILE A 620 3.11 -5.80 47.44
C ILE A 620 2.62 -7.12 48.00
N GLN A 621 1.73 -7.76 47.27
CA GLN A 621 1.43 -9.18 47.44
C GLN A 621 2.30 -10.01 46.51
N ALA A 622 3.00 -10.99 47.03
CA ALA A 622 3.85 -11.92 46.27
C ALA A 622 3.43 -13.38 46.52
N PRO A 623 3.53 -14.27 45.56
CA PRO A 623 3.31 -15.71 45.77
C PRO A 623 4.20 -16.23 46.89
N LYS A 624 3.63 -17.11 47.75
CA LYS A 624 4.43 -17.84 48.74
C LYS A 624 5.41 -18.76 48.02
N GLY A 625 6.58 -18.93 48.60
CA GLY A 625 7.68 -19.65 47.97
C GLY A 625 8.55 -18.82 47.05
N LEU A 626 8.10 -17.58 46.67
CA LEU A 626 8.89 -16.70 45.82
C LEU A 626 9.97 -16.00 46.66
N ILE A 627 11.20 -16.08 46.19
CA ILE A 627 12.35 -15.42 46.82
C ILE A 627 12.32 -13.93 46.43
N ILE A 628 12.65 -13.02 47.35
CA ILE A 628 12.74 -11.59 47.12
C ILE A 628 14.20 -11.21 47.05
N GLY A 629 14.64 -10.70 45.91
CA GLY A 629 15.96 -10.13 45.67
C GLY A 629 15.88 -8.61 45.51
N PHE A 630 17.05 -7.98 45.38
CA PHE A 630 17.18 -6.56 45.19
C PHE A 630 18.19 -6.26 44.07
N GLU A 631 17.88 -5.29 43.27
CA GLU A 631 18.74 -4.72 42.24
C GLU A 631 18.97 -3.24 42.60
N TYR A 632 20.15 -2.72 42.38
CA TYR A 632 20.52 -1.33 42.67
C TYR A 632 21.63 -0.90 41.70
N ASP A 633 21.77 0.40 41.51
CA ASP A 633 22.79 0.95 40.65
C ASP A 633 24.20 0.60 41.18
N ASP A 634 24.98 -0.13 40.41
CA ASP A 634 26.33 -0.57 40.73
C ASP A 634 27.38 0.54 40.64
N GLY A 635 27.02 1.72 40.05
CA GLY A 635 27.81 2.94 40.09
C GLY A 635 27.81 3.68 41.40
N LEU A 636 27.05 3.20 42.42
CA LEU A 636 27.02 3.81 43.73
C LEU A 636 28.29 3.51 44.56
N GLU A 637 28.77 4.50 45.29
CA GLU A 637 29.97 4.37 46.12
C GLU A 637 29.84 3.28 47.22
N TYR A 638 28.59 3.00 47.66
CA TYR A 638 28.28 1.99 48.69
C TYR A 638 27.03 1.17 48.30
N ALA A 639 27.15 -0.15 48.37
CA ALA A 639 26.03 -1.07 48.17
C ALA A 639 25.05 -0.98 49.37
N PRO A 640 23.73 -1.11 49.14
CA PRO A 640 22.74 -1.17 50.21
C PRO A 640 22.85 -2.48 51.01
N GLU A 641 22.56 -2.42 52.29
CA GLU A 641 22.43 -3.57 53.16
C GLU A 641 20.94 -3.81 53.51
N PHE A 642 20.54 -5.09 53.64
CA PHE A 642 19.15 -5.50 53.84
C PHE A 642 18.97 -6.16 55.19
N TYR A 643 17.89 -5.79 55.91
CA TYR A 643 17.62 -6.21 57.28
C TYR A 643 16.15 -6.61 57.47
N THR A 644 15.88 -7.41 58.53
CA THR A 644 14.52 -7.83 58.92
C THR A 644 13.98 -7.11 60.13
N ASP A 645 14.71 -6.14 60.67
CA ASP A 645 14.28 -5.33 61.80
C ASP A 645 14.54 -3.84 61.56
N PRO A 646 13.70 -2.94 62.09
CA PRO A 646 13.83 -1.48 61.86
C PRO A 646 15.11 -0.84 62.43
N ALA A 647 15.79 -1.53 63.35
CA ALA A 647 17.08 -1.10 63.90
C ALA A 647 18.24 -1.52 63.00
N CYS A 648 18.00 -2.21 61.89
CA CYS A 648 19.00 -2.71 60.95
C CYS A 648 20.12 -3.53 61.65
N THR A 649 19.72 -4.47 62.49
CA THR A 649 20.64 -5.34 63.24
C THR A 649 20.60 -6.80 62.86
N LYS A 650 19.52 -7.24 62.17
CA LYS A 650 19.34 -8.61 61.72
C LYS A 650 19.32 -8.64 60.18
N ALA A 651 20.42 -9.12 59.61
CA ALA A 651 20.54 -9.24 58.15
C ALA A 651 19.39 -10.03 57.56
N TYR A 652 18.91 -9.60 56.42
CA TYR A 652 17.93 -10.32 55.62
C TYR A 652 18.62 -11.49 54.90
N ASP A 653 18.01 -12.66 55.03
CA ASP A 653 18.37 -13.84 54.24
C ASP A 653 17.20 -14.18 53.31
N PRO A 654 17.37 -13.98 51.97
CA PRO A 654 16.31 -14.18 51.01
C PRO A 654 15.72 -15.59 50.97
N TYR A 655 16.50 -16.60 51.44
CA TYR A 655 16.09 -17.99 51.43
C TYR A 655 15.45 -18.45 52.73
N ALA A 656 15.56 -17.70 53.83
CA ALA A 656 15.12 -18.15 55.15
C ALA A 656 13.61 -18.13 55.39
N ASN A 657 12.84 -17.28 54.69
CA ASN A 657 11.41 -17.16 54.89
C ASN A 657 10.71 -16.73 53.58
N THR A 658 10.15 -17.70 52.89
CA THR A 658 9.44 -17.47 51.60
C THR A 658 7.92 -17.54 51.71
N ASP A 659 7.39 -17.96 52.89
CA ASP A 659 5.97 -18.26 53.05
C ASP A 659 5.15 -17.30 53.91
N SER A 660 5.83 -16.50 54.76
CA SER A 660 5.16 -15.56 55.69
C SER A 660 5.32 -14.12 55.22
N ASP A 661 4.42 -13.26 55.70
CA ASP A 661 4.55 -11.81 55.55
C ASP A 661 5.90 -11.37 56.09
N ILE A 662 6.56 -10.44 55.40
CA ILE A 662 7.88 -9.95 55.76
C ILE A 662 7.98 -8.44 55.47
N THR A 663 8.73 -7.75 56.37
CA THR A 663 9.19 -6.39 56.15
C THR A 663 10.71 -6.40 56.05
N ILE A 664 11.24 -5.80 54.98
CA ILE A 664 12.64 -5.72 54.66
C ILE A 664 13.07 -4.24 54.74
N TYR A 665 14.06 -3.95 55.53
CA TYR A 665 14.59 -2.60 55.70
C TYR A 665 15.89 -2.47 54.92
N VAL A 666 15.97 -1.40 54.11
CA VAL A 666 17.15 -1.09 53.29
C VAL A 666 17.94 0.02 53.88
N LYS A 667 19.19 -0.22 54.21
CA LYS A 667 20.15 0.79 54.75
C LYS A 667 21.28 0.96 53.77
N TRP A 668 21.55 2.21 53.41
CA TRP A 668 22.69 2.57 52.59
C TRP A 668 23.92 2.73 53.48
N GLY A 669 25.10 2.34 52.98
CA GLY A 669 26.37 2.56 53.66
C GLY A 669 26.66 4.06 53.82
N GLU A 670 27.31 4.43 54.93
CA GLU A 670 27.76 5.81 55.21
C GLU A 670 28.98 6.16 54.37
#